data_b56c035cf352dd887d69b5bf4627897b
#
_entry.id   b56c035cf352dd887d69b5bf4627897b
#
_cell.length_a   1.000
_cell.length_b   1.000
_cell.length_c   1.000
_cell.angle_alpha   90.00
_cell.angle_beta   90.00
_cell.angle_gamma   90.00
#
_symmetry.space_group_name_H-M   'P 1'
#
loop_
_entity.id
_entity.type
_entity.pdbx_description
1 polymer ?
#
loop_
_entity_poly.entity_id
_entity_poly.type
_entity_poly.pdbx_seq_one_letter_code
_entity_poly.pdbx_strand_id
1 'polypeptide(L)'
;MRRVRILTVLGIFLGWAVLITGRLVWLQTIQHGEWAERAARQQERTFNVAPRRGVLYDRNLHELAMTVVADSIYAVPSEMGADKERTAAVLAKIVHTDAEDRSTSQKQILARLTDSRNFAWVARKQTPAIISRVQALSLKGIYFQKEFKRFYPDQQLAAQVLGYVGMDDEGLAGVEKDFDKQLHGTPGRMLTAIDARRRVLDSEERDPQPGENLVMTIDANIQFMAEQALGRNMERTGAANGTVVVQDPHTGQILALAIRPSFDPNDFRHTDPSLLKNHAVSDVYEPGSTFKLVTYSAALDQGVVKPDDMIRTLGGQINVAGRIVHDDRDAIIYEAAHGNVVTATQALEESSDVAAIELAQRMGPDRFYQYIHSYGFGMRSGIELPGETRGLVKPPARWQPTTIGSIPMGQEIAVTPIQLVTMASTIGNGGVYLPPHVVLESTQDTKGSGNLKAAAFRPENELPNPLPAGAHRVISEMTAAQMRKMMEGVVLYGTGRPAQLDGYSAGGKTGTAQKIDPLTHTYSKTKYVASFVGFAPVSNPAVTIAVVMDSPTKGSHFGTAASAPVFHDLAQQILEYLGVPHDQDLQPEKLTAKTSKPVVEKAPEEHTEDLKSLFAEVNHLPADDPLRETASSDQRSAISKDSTEPGAEKPEQHTELSPSAGAIAESEPPTARGAAISGPTSAPAQKGGLVAVPNQRVAVPSFAGESLREVVVAASRAGLGLRIVGSGIAREQAPGAGALVPAGTEIVVRFSHDAAAPPASR
;
A
#
# COMPACT_ATOMS: atom_id res chain seq x y z
N MET A 1 -78.96 -16.35 -64.32
CA MET A 1 -78.64 -16.20 -62.91
C MET A 1 -77.20 -16.67 -62.52
N ARG A 2 -76.71 -17.80 -63.04
CA ARG A 2 -75.35 -18.32 -62.67
C ARG A 2 -74.23 -17.37 -63.14
N ARG A 3 -74.21 -16.78 -64.32
CA ARG A 3 -73.18 -15.85 -64.80
C ARG A 3 -73.11 -14.55 -63.99
N VAL A 4 -74.28 -13.99 -63.61
CA VAL A 4 -74.35 -12.76 -62.81
C VAL A 4 -73.74 -13.00 -61.41
N ARG A 5 -74.02 -14.13 -60.74
CA ARG A 5 -73.41 -14.49 -59.46
C ARG A 5 -71.87 -14.66 -59.52
N ILE A 6 -71.38 -15.25 -60.61
CA ILE A 6 -69.96 -15.42 -60.82
C ILE A 6 -69.26 -14.07 -61.01
N LEU A 7 -69.86 -13.16 -61.82
CA LEU A 7 -69.32 -11.80 -62.04
C LEU A 7 -69.36 -10.96 -60.73
N THR A 8 -70.40 -11.10 -59.93
CA THR A 8 -70.47 -10.40 -58.65
C THR A 8 -69.37 -10.88 -57.68
N VAL A 9 -69.18 -12.21 -57.58
CA VAL A 9 -68.13 -12.77 -56.76
C VAL A 9 -66.73 -12.34 -57.25
N LEU A 10 -66.53 -12.38 -58.61
CA LEU A 10 -65.28 -11.91 -59.21
C LEU A 10 -65.03 -10.41 -58.95
N GLY A 11 -66.07 -9.57 -59.06
CA GLY A 11 -65.98 -8.16 -58.71
C GLY A 11 -65.60 -7.89 -57.23
N ILE A 12 -66.19 -8.68 -56.32
CA ILE A 12 -65.83 -8.59 -54.89
C ILE A 12 -64.35 -8.99 -54.65
N PHE A 13 -63.91 -10.07 -55.29
CA PHE A 13 -62.50 -10.50 -55.17
C PHE A 13 -61.55 -9.46 -55.80
N LEU A 14 -61.91 -8.83 -56.94
CA LEU A 14 -61.09 -7.80 -57.55
C LEU A 14 -61.01 -6.53 -56.68
N GLY A 15 -62.16 -6.11 -56.12
CA GLY A 15 -62.22 -4.99 -55.18
C GLY A 15 -61.40 -5.25 -53.95
N TRP A 16 -61.42 -6.47 -53.42
CA TRP A 16 -60.63 -6.86 -52.28
C TRP A 16 -59.11 -6.90 -52.61
N ALA A 17 -58.76 -7.40 -53.80
CA ALA A 17 -57.35 -7.37 -54.27
C ALA A 17 -56.81 -5.95 -54.39
N VAL A 18 -57.61 -5.01 -54.90
CA VAL A 18 -57.26 -3.56 -55.03
C VAL A 18 -57.02 -2.96 -53.60
N LEU A 19 -57.91 -3.26 -52.65
CA LEU A 19 -57.76 -2.79 -51.26
C LEU A 19 -56.50 -3.34 -50.60
N ILE A 20 -56.22 -4.61 -50.78
CA ILE A 20 -54.98 -5.21 -50.27
C ILE A 20 -53.73 -4.57 -50.90
N THR A 21 -53.77 -4.39 -52.26
CA THR A 21 -52.65 -3.76 -52.97
C THR A 21 -52.42 -2.33 -52.47
N GLY A 22 -53.52 -1.54 -52.40
CA GLY A 22 -53.49 -0.18 -51.85
C GLY A 22 -52.88 -0.16 -50.38
N ARG A 23 -53.31 -1.10 -49.55
CA ARG A 23 -52.75 -1.23 -48.17
C ARG A 23 -51.30 -1.64 -48.16
N LEU A 24 -50.88 -2.54 -49.04
CA LEU A 24 -49.47 -2.93 -49.16
C LEU A 24 -48.58 -1.79 -49.62
N VAL A 25 -49.08 -0.98 -50.69
CA VAL A 25 -48.36 0.20 -51.10
C VAL A 25 -48.26 1.23 -50.00
N TRP A 26 -49.32 1.45 -49.24
CA TRP A 26 -49.33 2.34 -48.10
C TRP A 26 -48.28 1.90 -47.01
N LEU A 27 -48.26 0.62 -46.69
CA LEU A 27 -47.31 0.05 -45.71
C LEU A 27 -45.88 0.16 -46.20
N GLN A 28 -45.65 -0.06 -47.52
CA GLN A 28 -44.26 -0.07 -48.05
C GLN A 28 -43.73 1.31 -48.42
N THR A 29 -44.59 2.32 -48.62
CA THR A 29 -44.16 3.68 -49.00
C THR A 29 -44.29 4.67 -47.83
N ILE A 30 -45.44 4.75 -47.19
CA ILE A 30 -45.69 5.77 -46.16
C ILE A 30 -45.29 5.29 -44.76
N GLN A 31 -45.54 4.03 -44.43
CA GLN A 31 -45.21 3.48 -43.13
C GLN A 31 -43.90 2.66 -43.13
N HIS A 32 -43.20 2.60 -44.25
CA HIS A 32 -41.98 1.80 -44.38
C HIS A 32 -40.92 2.18 -43.31
N GLY A 33 -40.66 3.46 -43.11
CA GLY A 33 -39.67 3.94 -42.14
C GLY A 33 -40.02 3.52 -40.69
N GLU A 34 -41.30 3.66 -40.31
CA GLU A 34 -41.76 3.29 -38.98
C GLU A 34 -41.69 1.76 -38.72
N TRP A 35 -42.05 0.97 -39.73
CA TRP A 35 -41.99 -0.48 -39.61
C TRP A 35 -40.55 -1.02 -39.74
N ALA A 36 -39.70 -0.41 -40.54
CA ALA A 36 -38.29 -0.73 -40.62
C ALA A 36 -37.58 -0.43 -39.31
N GLU A 37 -37.86 0.72 -38.69
CA GLU A 37 -37.30 1.07 -37.37
C GLU A 37 -37.79 0.11 -36.25
N ARG A 38 -39.07 -0.28 -36.28
CA ARG A 38 -39.59 -1.29 -35.35
C ARG A 38 -38.95 -2.66 -35.55
N ALA A 39 -38.72 -3.07 -36.79
CA ALA A 39 -38.06 -4.31 -37.13
C ALA A 39 -36.59 -4.29 -36.68
N ALA A 40 -35.87 -3.18 -36.92
CA ALA A 40 -34.51 -2.99 -36.45
C ALA A 40 -34.44 -3.10 -34.91
N ARG A 41 -35.30 -2.37 -34.20
CA ARG A 41 -35.36 -2.47 -32.71
C ARG A 41 -35.69 -3.89 -32.20
N GLN A 42 -36.36 -4.69 -32.99
CA GLN A 42 -36.72 -6.06 -32.62
C GLN A 42 -35.60 -7.07 -32.93
N GLN A 43 -34.80 -6.79 -33.96
CA GLN A 43 -33.71 -7.64 -34.44
C GLN A 43 -32.36 -7.24 -33.88
N GLU A 44 -32.14 -5.95 -33.58
CA GLU A 44 -30.90 -5.44 -33.05
C GLU A 44 -30.82 -5.64 -31.54
N ARG A 45 -29.74 -6.27 -31.09
CA ARG A 45 -29.35 -6.33 -29.67
C ARG A 45 -28.04 -5.61 -29.50
N THR A 46 -28.05 -4.63 -28.62
CA THR A 46 -26.85 -3.92 -28.20
C THR A 46 -26.27 -4.62 -26.96
N PHE A 47 -25.09 -5.09 -27.10
CA PHE A 47 -24.30 -5.59 -25.94
C PHE A 47 -23.21 -4.56 -25.63
N ASN A 48 -23.13 -4.16 -24.38
CA ASN A 48 -22.01 -3.37 -23.90
C ASN A 48 -20.83 -4.30 -23.64
N VAL A 49 -19.68 -3.99 -24.25
CA VAL A 49 -18.41 -4.67 -24.00
C VAL A 49 -17.66 -3.88 -22.94
N ALA A 50 -17.39 -4.49 -21.79
CA ALA A 50 -16.70 -3.82 -20.70
C ALA A 50 -15.27 -3.43 -21.11
N PRO A 51 -14.81 -2.22 -20.81
CA PRO A 51 -13.43 -1.81 -21.03
C PRO A 51 -12.52 -2.45 -19.98
N ARG A 52 -11.23 -2.52 -20.29
CA ARG A 52 -10.22 -2.90 -19.30
C ARG A 52 -9.91 -1.69 -18.43
N ARG A 53 -10.09 -1.81 -17.11
CA ARG A 53 -9.76 -0.76 -16.14
C ARG A 53 -8.26 -0.51 -16.11
N GLY A 54 -7.83 0.76 -16.05
CA GLY A 54 -6.44 1.18 -16.02
C GLY A 54 -5.67 0.61 -14.82
N VAL A 55 -4.36 0.52 -14.96
CA VAL A 55 -3.45 0.01 -13.91
C VAL A 55 -3.08 1.14 -12.96
N LEU A 56 -3.00 0.83 -11.67
CA LEU A 56 -2.38 1.70 -10.67
C LEU A 56 -0.94 1.23 -10.45
N TYR A 57 0.00 2.12 -10.69
CA TYR A 57 1.42 1.89 -10.45
C TYR A 57 1.89 2.68 -9.23
N ASP A 58 2.89 2.14 -8.52
CA ASP A 58 3.68 2.94 -7.60
C ASP A 58 4.59 3.91 -8.36
N ARG A 59 5.33 4.77 -7.65
CA ARG A 59 6.26 5.74 -8.26
C ARG A 59 7.40 5.09 -9.06
N ASN A 60 7.71 3.82 -8.78
CA ASN A 60 8.76 3.03 -9.44
C ASN A 60 8.19 2.12 -10.54
N LEU A 61 6.91 2.27 -10.88
CA LEU A 61 6.15 1.51 -11.88
C LEU A 61 5.92 0.04 -11.49
N HIS A 62 5.88 -0.29 -10.20
CA HIS A 62 5.36 -1.57 -9.73
C HIS A 62 3.82 -1.55 -9.76
N GLU A 63 3.21 -2.65 -10.17
CA GLU A 63 1.75 -2.76 -10.29
C GLU A 63 1.10 -2.94 -8.92
N LEU A 64 0.42 -1.91 -8.41
CA LEU A 64 -0.33 -1.95 -7.15
C LEU A 64 -1.76 -2.49 -7.34
N ALA A 65 -2.37 -2.21 -8.50
CA ALA A 65 -3.68 -2.75 -8.87
C ALA A 65 -3.79 -2.92 -10.37
N MET A 66 -4.21 -4.12 -10.80
CA MET A 66 -4.31 -4.50 -12.20
C MET A 66 -5.66 -5.15 -12.51
N THR A 67 -5.98 -5.29 -13.79
CA THR A 67 -7.20 -5.96 -14.25
C THR A 67 -6.86 -7.28 -14.89
N VAL A 68 -7.42 -8.37 -14.37
CA VAL A 68 -7.27 -9.73 -14.89
C VAL A 68 -8.56 -10.22 -15.53
N VAL A 69 -8.44 -11.12 -16.51
CA VAL A 69 -9.59 -11.78 -17.10
C VAL A 69 -10.10 -12.85 -16.14
N ALA A 70 -11.39 -12.87 -15.88
CA ALA A 70 -12.05 -13.88 -15.06
C ALA A 70 -13.32 -14.35 -15.76
N ASP A 71 -13.65 -15.62 -15.62
CA ASP A 71 -14.88 -16.17 -16.19
C ASP A 71 -16.00 -16.13 -15.16
N SER A 72 -17.20 -15.79 -15.66
CA SER A 72 -18.43 -15.78 -14.88
C SER A 72 -19.37 -16.86 -15.38
N ILE A 73 -20.07 -17.51 -14.46
CA ILE A 73 -21.01 -18.59 -14.74
C ILE A 73 -22.40 -18.00 -14.78
N TYR A 74 -23.10 -18.19 -15.89
CA TYR A 74 -24.51 -17.86 -16.00
C TYR A 74 -25.35 -19.03 -16.49
N ALA A 75 -26.62 -18.97 -16.20
CA ALA A 75 -27.59 -19.97 -16.61
C ALA A 75 -28.63 -19.39 -17.57
N VAL A 76 -29.14 -20.27 -18.45
CA VAL A 76 -30.35 -20.04 -19.25
C VAL A 76 -31.44 -20.99 -18.70
N PRO A 77 -32.25 -20.56 -17.70
CA PRO A 77 -33.14 -21.45 -16.97
C PRO A 77 -34.23 -22.10 -17.85
N SER A 78 -34.58 -21.49 -19.00
CA SER A 78 -35.53 -22.09 -19.96
C SER A 78 -34.99 -23.38 -20.63
N GLU A 79 -33.70 -23.60 -20.66
CA GLU A 79 -33.08 -24.77 -21.26
C GLU A 79 -32.91 -25.94 -20.26
N MET A 80 -33.04 -25.65 -18.95
CA MET A 80 -32.77 -26.61 -17.86
C MET A 80 -33.96 -27.53 -17.54
N GLY A 81 -35.17 -27.15 -17.92
CA GLY A 81 -36.38 -27.94 -17.65
C GLY A 81 -36.59 -28.18 -16.13
N ALA A 82 -36.73 -29.46 -15.73
CA ALA A 82 -36.95 -29.88 -14.35
C ALA A 82 -35.63 -29.99 -13.54
N ASP A 83 -34.45 -29.87 -14.16
CA ASP A 83 -33.16 -30.15 -13.49
C ASP A 83 -32.61 -28.97 -12.68
N LYS A 84 -33.37 -27.92 -12.45
CA LYS A 84 -32.92 -26.70 -11.75
C LYS A 84 -32.45 -26.98 -10.33
N GLU A 85 -33.17 -27.78 -9.56
CA GLU A 85 -32.80 -28.11 -8.19
C GLU A 85 -31.52 -28.93 -8.13
N ARG A 86 -31.41 -29.94 -9.00
CA ARG A 86 -30.22 -30.77 -9.08
C ARG A 86 -28.98 -29.96 -9.48
N THR A 87 -29.15 -29.08 -10.47
CA THR A 87 -28.09 -28.21 -10.94
C THR A 87 -27.65 -27.23 -9.84
N ALA A 88 -28.62 -26.61 -9.12
CA ALA A 88 -28.30 -25.74 -7.98
C ALA A 88 -27.54 -26.47 -6.86
N ALA A 89 -27.94 -27.73 -6.55
CA ALA A 89 -27.26 -28.55 -5.54
C ALA A 89 -25.82 -28.93 -5.93
N VAL A 90 -25.59 -29.21 -7.21
CA VAL A 90 -24.23 -29.52 -7.72
C VAL A 90 -23.37 -28.27 -7.74
N LEU A 91 -23.87 -27.15 -8.26
CA LEU A 91 -23.14 -25.90 -8.34
C LEU A 91 -22.78 -25.34 -6.96
N ALA A 92 -23.69 -25.43 -5.98
CA ALA A 92 -23.41 -24.97 -4.61
C ALA A 92 -22.26 -25.70 -3.91
N LYS A 93 -21.88 -26.90 -4.39
CA LYS A 93 -20.72 -27.64 -3.86
C LYS A 93 -19.38 -27.15 -4.42
N ILE A 94 -19.40 -26.47 -5.55
CA ILE A 94 -18.20 -26.10 -6.32
C ILE A 94 -17.97 -24.60 -6.29
N VAL A 95 -19.05 -23.82 -6.40
CA VAL A 95 -19.01 -22.37 -6.55
C VAL A 95 -19.09 -21.71 -5.18
N HIS A 96 -18.10 -20.89 -4.84
CA HIS A 96 -18.18 -20.02 -3.68
C HIS A 96 -19.12 -18.86 -4.00
N THR A 97 -20.26 -18.83 -3.35
CA THR A 97 -21.17 -17.69 -3.31
C THR A 97 -20.93 -16.91 -2.01
N ASP A 98 -21.50 -15.70 -1.90
CA ASP A 98 -21.43 -14.89 -0.67
C ASP A 98 -22.23 -15.50 0.51
N ALA A 99 -22.68 -16.74 0.39
CA ALA A 99 -23.45 -17.45 1.41
C ALA A 99 -22.54 -18.19 2.39
N GLU A 100 -22.82 -18.05 3.67
CA GLU A 100 -22.01 -18.62 4.76
C GLU A 100 -21.99 -20.16 4.77
N ASP A 101 -23.01 -20.81 4.18
CA ASP A 101 -23.08 -22.27 4.08
C ASP A 101 -23.56 -22.78 2.70
N ARG A 102 -23.32 -24.06 2.44
CA ARG A 102 -23.74 -24.71 1.19
C ARG A 102 -25.24 -24.75 0.97
N SER A 103 -26.03 -24.81 2.06
CA SER A 103 -27.48 -24.88 1.97
C SER A 103 -28.08 -23.53 1.57
N THR A 104 -27.52 -22.46 2.10
CA THR A 104 -27.87 -21.09 1.73
C THR A 104 -27.44 -20.77 0.30
N SER A 105 -26.24 -21.17 -0.11
CA SER A 105 -25.76 -21.11 -1.49
C SER A 105 -26.70 -21.82 -2.47
N GLN A 106 -27.12 -23.06 -2.17
CA GLN A 106 -28.04 -23.80 -3.01
C GLN A 106 -29.39 -23.09 -3.15
N LYS A 107 -29.95 -22.57 -2.05
CA LYS A 107 -31.24 -21.83 -2.06
C LYS A 107 -31.12 -20.55 -2.90
N GLN A 108 -30.03 -19.81 -2.77
CA GLN A 108 -29.80 -18.59 -3.56
C GLN A 108 -29.67 -18.89 -5.06
N ILE A 109 -28.87 -19.91 -5.44
CA ILE A 109 -28.73 -20.32 -6.84
C ILE A 109 -30.11 -20.77 -7.37
N LEU A 110 -30.84 -21.61 -6.64
CA LEU A 110 -32.16 -22.09 -7.05
C LEU A 110 -33.16 -20.93 -7.22
N ALA A 111 -33.19 -19.97 -6.32
CA ALA A 111 -34.04 -18.78 -6.43
C ALA A 111 -33.73 -18.01 -7.74
N ARG A 112 -32.44 -17.74 -8.02
CA ARG A 112 -32.03 -17.07 -9.28
C ARG A 112 -32.45 -17.84 -10.53
N LEU A 113 -32.35 -19.18 -10.50
CA LEU A 113 -32.76 -20.05 -11.60
C LEU A 113 -34.30 -20.12 -11.76
N THR A 114 -35.06 -19.84 -10.71
CA THR A 114 -36.53 -19.88 -10.71
C THR A 114 -37.13 -18.55 -11.11
N ASP A 115 -36.57 -17.45 -10.59
CA ASP A 115 -37.08 -16.09 -10.81
C ASP A 115 -36.85 -15.59 -12.24
N SER A 116 -35.84 -16.13 -12.92
CA SER A 116 -35.46 -15.70 -14.27
C SER A 116 -35.74 -16.80 -15.29
N ARG A 117 -36.13 -16.41 -16.51
CA ARG A 117 -36.46 -17.34 -17.60
C ARG A 117 -35.33 -17.52 -18.61
N ASN A 118 -34.66 -16.41 -18.95
CA ASN A 118 -33.74 -16.39 -20.08
C ASN A 118 -32.26 -16.20 -19.66
N PHE A 119 -32.00 -15.63 -18.49
CA PHE A 119 -30.66 -15.35 -18.02
C PHE A 119 -30.64 -15.22 -16.50
N ALA A 120 -29.73 -15.92 -15.84
CA ALA A 120 -29.49 -15.79 -14.41
C ALA A 120 -27.99 -15.93 -14.11
N TRP A 121 -27.39 -14.97 -13.40
CA TRP A 121 -26.04 -15.14 -12.87
C TRP A 121 -26.03 -16.24 -11.81
N VAL A 122 -25.16 -17.23 -11.99
CA VAL A 122 -24.87 -18.26 -10.97
C VAL A 122 -23.77 -17.77 -10.05
N ALA A 123 -22.59 -17.45 -10.64
CA ALA A 123 -21.48 -16.87 -9.93
C ALA A 123 -20.62 -16.05 -10.88
N ARG A 124 -20.18 -14.86 -10.43
CA ARG A 124 -19.38 -13.96 -11.25
C ARG A 124 -17.91 -14.00 -10.84
N LYS A 125 -17.03 -13.72 -11.82
CA LYS A 125 -15.59 -13.47 -11.65
C LYS A 125 -14.88 -14.59 -10.86
N GLN A 126 -15.13 -15.83 -11.26
CA GLN A 126 -14.62 -17.03 -10.60
C GLN A 126 -13.18 -17.35 -10.99
N THR A 127 -12.51 -18.13 -10.15
CA THR A 127 -11.14 -18.60 -10.41
C THR A 127 -11.12 -19.65 -11.54
N PRO A 128 -10.03 -19.78 -12.31
CA PRO A 128 -9.91 -20.78 -13.38
C PRO A 128 -10.16 -22.22 -12.90
N ALA A 129 -9.77 -22.56 -11.67
CA ALA A 129 -9.98 -23.86 -11.07
C ALA A 129 -11.48 -24.19 -10.89
N ILE A 130 -12.28 -23.20 -10.42
CA ILE A 130 -13.74 -23.38 -10.28
C ILE A 130 -14.38 -23.52 -11.66
N ILE A 131 -13.99 -22.68 -12.61
CA ILE A 131 -14.51 -22.72 -13.98
C ILE A 131 -14.26 -24.08 -14.64
N SER A 132 -13.04 -24.61 -14.58
CA SER A 132 -12.69 -25.90 -15.14
C SER A 132 -13.51 -27.04 -14.52
N ARG A 133 -13.74 -27.00 -13.20
CA ARG A 133 -14.58 -28.01 -12.51
C ARG A 133 -16.04 -27.94 -12.95
N VAL A 134 -16.60 -26.74 -13.16
CA VAL A 134 -17.98 -26.59 -13.64
C VAL A 134 -18.10 -26.98 -15.10
N GLN A 135 -17.13 -26.63 -15.95
CA GLN A 135 -17.08 -27.03 -17.37
C GLN A 135 -17.05 -28.56 -17.54
N ALA A 136 -16.26 -29.26 -16.72
CA ALA A 136 -16.17 -30.71 -16.76
C ALA A 136 -17.51 -31.43 -16.51
N LEU A 137 -18.45 -30.79 -15.81
CA LEU A 137 -19.78 -31.34 -15.55
C LEU A 137 -20.73 -31.26 -16.74
N SER A 138 -20.41 -30.47 -17.77
CA SER A 138 -21.23 -30.29 -18.99
C SER A 138 -22.72 -30.07 -18.70
N LEU A 139 -23.06 -29.24 -17.71
CA LEU A 139 -24.44 -29.02 -17.27
C LEU A 139 -25.24 -28.26 -18.33
N LYS A 140 -26.41 -28.81 -18.69
CA LYS A 140 -27.30 -28.18 -19.68
C LYS A 140 -27.80 -26.84 -19.19
N GLY A 141 -27.76 -25.81 -20.04
CA GLY A 141 -28.22 -24.46 -19.73
C GLY A 141 -27.26 -23.67 -18.84
N ILE A 142 -26.02 -24.15 -18.61
CA ILE A 142 -24.95 -23.42 -17.94
C ILE A 142 -23.93 -22.97 -18.97
N TYR A 143 -23.54 -21.70 -18.91
CA TYR A 143 -22.64 -21.04 -19.85
C TYR A 143 -21.65 -20.19 -19.11
N PHE A 144 -20.60 -19.76 -19.83
CA PHE A 144 -19.50 -18.97 -19.31
C PHE A 144 -19.35 -17.69 -20.09
N GLN A 145 -19.13 -16.59 -19.37
CA GLN A 145 -18.88 -15.28 -19.96
C GLN A 145 -17.59 -14.73 -19.37
N LYS A 146 -16.70 -14.22 -20.24
CA LYS A 146 -15.49 -13.51 -19.79
C LYS A 146 -15.88 -12.14 -19.26
N GLU A 147 -15.39 -11.84 -18.08
CA GLU A 147 -15.49 -10.54 -17.43
C GLU A 147 -14.09 -10.09 -17.00
N PHE A 148 -13.97 -8.85 -16.56
CA PHE A 148 -12.78 -8.32 -15.94
C PHE A 148 -12.93 -8.35 -14.41
N LYS A 149 -11.82 -8.66 -13.73
CA LYS A 149 -11.74 -8.62 -12.26
C LYS A 149 -10.56 -7.75 -11.85
N ARG A 150 -10.81 -6.80 -10.94
CA ARG A 150 -9.75 -6.05 -10.32
C ARG A 150 -8.96 -6.96 -9.38
N PHE A 151 -7.64 -6.85 -9.41
CA PHE A 151 -6.72 -7.66 -8.62
C PHE A 151 -5.62 -6.78 -8.02
N TYR A 152 -5.35 -6.98 -6.75
CA TYR A 152 -4.36 -6.27 -5.95
C TYR A 152 -3.29 -7.29 -5.54
N PRO A 153 -2.11 -7.29 -6.24
CA PRO A 153 -1.08 -8.32 -6.03
C PRO A 153 -0.57 -8.39 -4.60
N ASP A 154 -0.36 -7.21 -3.99
CA ASP A 154 0.23 -7.07 -2.66
C ASP A 154 -0.83 -7.08 -1.54
N GLN A 155 -2.05 -7.53 -1.84
CA GLN A 155 -3.14 -7.73 -0.88
C GLN A 155 -3.40 -6.48 -0.01
N GLN A 156 -2.93 -6.48 1.25
CA GLN A 156 -3.20 -5.42 2.23
C GLN A 156 -2.36 -4.16 2.04
N LEU A 157 -1.33 -4.19 1.18
CA LEU A 157 -0.43 -3.06 0.99
C LEU A 157 -1.17 -1.83 0.46
N ALA A 158 -1.06 -0.72 1.15
CA ALA A 158 -1.71 0.56 0.82
C ALA A 158 -3.24 0.46 0.62
N ALA A 159 -3.92 -0.53 1.21
CA ALA A 159 -5.32 -0.85 0.95
C ALA A 159 -6.26 0.36 1.10
N GLN A 160 -6.09 1.19 2.14
CA GLN A 160 -6.93 2.37 2.37
C GLN A 160 -6.62 3.53 1.40
N VAL A 161 -5.44 3.53 0.75
CA VAL A 161 -5.07 4.49 -0.29
C VAL A 161 -5.61 4.05 -1.64
N LEU A 162 -5.31 2.82 -2.04
CA LEU A 162 -5.80 2.23 -3.29
C LEU A 162 -7.32 2.20 -3.31
N GLY A 163 -7.93 1.74 -2.23
CA GLY A 163 -9.35 1.46 -2.18
C GLY A 163 -9.68 0.11 -2.81
N TYR A 164 -10.91 -0.03 -3.30
CA TYR A 164 -11.40 -1.27 -3.90
C TYR A 164 -12.50 -0.98 -4.92
N VAL A 165 -12.74 -1.97 -5.77
CA VAL A 165 -13.67 -1.91 -6.89
C VAL A 165 -14.83 -2.86 -6.69
N GLY A 166 -16.05 -2.42 -7.00
CA GLY A 166 -17.26 -3.21 -6.91
C GLY A 166 -17.35 -4.32 -7.95
N MET A 167 -18.47 -5.05 -7.93
CA MET A 167 -18.70 -6.18 -8.85
C MET A 167 -18.85 -5.70 -10.31
N ASP A 168 -19.35 -4.50 -10.52
CA ASP A 168 -19.60 -3.91 -11.84
C ASP A 168 -18.48 -2.95 -12.27
N ASP A 169 -17.29 -3.13 -11.68
CA ASP A 169 -16.04 -2.41 -11.95
C ASP A 169 -16.06 -0.91 -11.60
N GLU A 170 -17.02 -0.47 -10.77
CA GLU A 170 -17.03 0.87 -10.19
C GLU A 170 -16.07 0.99 -9.01
N GLY A 171 -15.34 2.09 -8.91
CA GLY A 171 -14.49 2.44 -7.76
C GLY A 171 -15.33 2.84 -6.54
N LEU A 172 -15.16 2.15 -5.40
CA LEU A 172 -15.98 2.36 -4.21
C LEU A 172 -15.24 3.14 -3.10
N ALA A 173 -13.92 3.06 -3.06
CA ALA A 173 -13.09 3.73 -2.07
C ALA A 173 -11.71 4.10 -2.63
N GLY A 174 -10.96 4.93 -1.90
CA GLY A 174 -9.59 5.31 -2.23
C GLY A 174 -9.44 5.96 -3.61
N VAL A 175 -8.25 5.84 -4.19
CA VAL A 175 -7.92 6.32 -5.53
C VAL A 175 -8.81 5.68 -6.60
N GLU A 176 -9.19 4.41 -6.42
CA GLU A 176 -10.13 3.74 -7.32
C GLU A 176 -11.44 4.50 -7.49
N LYS A 177 -11.93 5.17 -6.43
CA LYS A 177 -13.15 5.97 -6.44
C LYS A 177 -12.94 7.37 -7.00
N ASP A 178 -11.91 8.09 -6.53
CA ASP A 178 -11.70 9.48 -6.92
C ASP A 178 -11.33 9.61 -8.40
N PHE A 179 -10.62 8.60 -8.93
CA PHE A 179 -10.22 8.52 -10.34
C PHE A 179 -11.05 7.51 -11.14
N ASP A 180 -12.26 7.15 -10.69
CA ASP A 180 -13.07 6.12 -11.35
C ASP A 180 -13.31 6.41 -12.82
N LYS A 181 -13.59 7.67 -13.19
CA LYS A 181 -13.84 8.07 -14.58
C LYS A 181 -12.65 7.84 -15.51
N GLN A 182 -11.41 8.09 -15.02
CA GLN A 182 -10.20 7.88 -15.79
C GLN A 182 -9.86 6.39 -15.86
N LEU A 183 -9.93 5.70 -14.71
CA LEU A 183 -9.59 4.29 -14.60
C LEU A 183 -10.57 3.36 -15.29
N HIS A 184 -11.86 3.68 -15.28
CA HIS A 184 -12.92 2.80 -15.79
C HIS A 184 -12.85 2.58 -17.30
N GLY A 185 -12.47 3.62 -18.07
CA GLY A 185 -12.47 3.60 -19.52
C GLY A 185 -13.87 3.77 -20.14
N THR A 186 -13.96 3.58 -21.44
CA THR A 186 -15.21 3.76 -22.18
C THR A 186 -15.71 2.42 -22.72
N PRO A 187 -16.94 1.98 -22.37
CA PRO A 187 -17.50 0.72 -22.87
C PRO A 187 -17.61 0.70 -24.38
N GLY A 188 -17.23 -0.42 -24.97
CA GLY A 188 -17.53 -0.75 -26.36
C GLY A 188 -19.01 -1.12 -26.54
N ARG A 189 -19.45 -1.14 -27.76
CA ARG A 189 -20.81 -1.56 -28.13
C ARG A 189 -20.72 -2.58 -29.26
N MET A 190 -21.36 -3.71 -29.08
CA MET A 190 -21.57 -4.70 -30.09
C MET A 190 -23.04 -4.66 -30.48
N LEU A 191 -23.34 -4.16 -31.67
CA LEU A 191 -24.67 -4.17 -32.25
C LEU A 191 -24.80 -5.48 -33.05
N THR A 192 -25.63 -6.40 -32.61
CA THR A 192 -25.81 -7.70 -33.26
C THR A 192 -27.22 -7.76 -33.84
N ALA A 193 -27.32 -7.87 -35.14
CA ALA A 193 -28.59 -8.16 -35.82
C ALA A 193 -28.80 -9.68 -35.84
N ILE A 194 -29.96 -10.11 -35.32
CA ILE A 194 -30.33 -11.54 -35.23
C ILE A 194 -31.60 -11.84 -36.03
N ASP A 195 -31.66 -12.98 -36.73
CA ASP A 195 -32.87 -13.45 -37.37
C ASP A 195 -33.88 -14.05 -36.36
N ALA A 196 -35.08 -14.37 -36.86
CA ALA A 196 -36.14 -15.01 -36.05
C ALA A 196 -35.71 -16.38 -35.45
N ARG A 197 -34.65 -16.99 -35.96
CA ARG A 197 -34.04 -18.24 -35.47
C ARG A 197 -32.82 -17.98 -34.57
N ARG A 198 -32.61 -16.71 -34.15
CA ARG A 198 -31.46 -16.24 -33.33
C ARG A 198 -30.08 -16.46 -33.97
N ARG A 199 -29.98 -16.53 -35.30
CA ARG A 199 -28.71 -16.54 -35.99
C ARG A 199 -28.24 -15.11 -36.22
N VAL A 200 -26.97 -14.85 -36.00
CA VAL A 200 -26.34 -13.55 -36.23
C VAL A 200 -26.32 -13.29 -37.72
N LEU A 201 -26.94 -12.20 -38.18
CA LEU A 201 -26.98 -11.76 -39.57
C LEU A 201 -25.87 -10.77 -39.85
N ASP A 202 -25.65 -9.84 -38.90
CA ASP A 202 -24.61 -8.82 -38.99
C ASP A 202 -24.20 -8.38 -37.57
N SER A 203 -22.97 -7.91 -37.41
CA SER A 203 -22.47 -7.37 -36.15
C SER A 203 -21.59 -6.16 -36.44
N GLU A 204 -21.98 -5.01 -35.92
CA GLU A 204 -21.14 -3.82 -35.87
C GLU A 204 -20.54 -3.72 -34.46
N GLU A 205 -19.22 -3.75 -34.38
CA GLU A 205 -18.48 -3.70 -33.13
C GLU A 205 -17.75 -2.35 -33.02
N ARG A 206 -18.00 -1.66 -31.92
CA ARG A 206 -17.16 -0.54 -31.48
C ARG A 206 -16.32 -1.00 -30.31
N ASP A 207 -15.02 -1.06 -30.53
CA ASP A 207 -14.06 -1.49 -29.51
C ASP A 207 -14.15 -0.67 -28.22
N PRO A 208 -14.08 -1.32 -27.05
CA PRO A 208 -13.97 -0.63 -25.78
C PRO A 208 -12.63 0.11 -25.71
N GLN A 209 -12.65 1.32 -25.16
CA GLN A 209 -11.42 2.06 -24.89
C GLN A 209 -10.99 1.76 -23.45
N PRO A 210 -9.78 1.24 -23.23
CA PRO A 210 -9.28 0.95 -21.89
C PRO A 210 -9.18 2.23 -21.06
N GLY A 211 -9.26 2.09 -19.76
CA GLY A 211 -9.01 3.18 -18.82
C GLY A 211 -7.56 3.61 -18.82
N GLU A 212 -7.33 4.81 -18.31
CA GLU A 212 -6.01 5.39 -18.15
C GLU A 212 -5.26 4.73 -17.01
N ASN A 213 -3.95 4.54 -17.16
CA ASN A 213 -3.10 4.12 -16.05
C ASN A 213 -2.71 5.35 -15.22
N LEU A 214 -2.56 5.17 -13.92
CA LEU A 214 -2.10 6.20 -13.00
C LEU A 214 -0.79 5.77 -12.34
N VAL A 215 0.15 6.71 -12.22
CA VAL A 215 1.35 6.56 -11.40
C VAL A 215 1.11 7.32 -10.11
N MET A 216 1.23 6.62 -8.99
CA MET A 216 1.04 7.17 -7.66
C MET A 216 2.34 7.71 -7.07
N THR A 217 2.23 8.57 -6.06
CA THR A 217 3.39 9.03 -5.29
C THR A 217 3.91 7.96 -4.33
N ILE A 218 3.09 6.97 -4.01
CA ILE A 218 3.42 5.87 -3.09
C ILE A 218 4.63 5.09 -3.61
N ASP A 219 5.57 4.83 -2.72
CA ASP A 219 6.66 3.88 -2.92
C ASP A 219 6.30 2.58 -2.20
N ALA A 220 6.18 1.48 -2.92
CA ALA A 220 5.75 0.19 -2.36
C ALA A 220 6.69 -0.30 -1.23
N ASN A 221 7.99 -0.03 -1.33
CA ASN A 221 8.96 -0.43 -0.30
C ASN A 221 8.80 0.43 0.96
N ILE A 222 8.68 1.77 0.82
CA ILE A 222 8.45 2.67 1.95
C ILE A 222 7.11 2.36 2.62
N GLN A 223 6.08 2.09 1.83
CA GLN A 223 4.76 1.68 2.34
C GLN A 223 4.86 0.39 3.15
N PHE A 224 5.58 -0.61 2.63
CA PHE A 224 5.79 -1.87 3.34
C PHE A 224 6.55 -1.67 4.66
N MET A 225 7.64 -0.87 4.65
CA MET A 225 8.39 -0.52 5.86
C MET A 225 7.49 0.15 6.90
N ALA A 226 6.64 1.11 6.46
CA ALA A 226 5.71 1.82 7.32
C ALA A 226 4.67 0.88 7.96
N GLU A 227 4.08 -0.03 7.17
CA GLU A 227 3.11 -1.00 7.66
C GLU A 227 3.72 -2.00 8.64
N GLN A 228 4.94 -2.46 8.38
CA GLN A 228 5.67 -3.37 9.27
C GLN A 228 6.07 -2.69 10.59
N ALA A 229 6.62 -1.48 10.54
CA ALA A 229 6.99 -0.73 11.75
C ALA A 229 5.75 -0.44 12.60
N LEU A 230 4.65 -0.02 11.97
CA LEU A 230 3.38 0.23 12.63
C LEU A 230 2.81 -1.04 13.26
N GLY A 231 2.78 -2.16 12.53
CA GLY A 231 2.27 -3.45 13.01
C GLY A 231 3.00 -3.93 14.26
N ARG A 232 4.34 -3.99 14.21
CA ARG A 232 5.18 -4.36 15.37
C ARG A 232 4.90 -3.48 16.59
N ASN A 233 4.75 -2.18 16.36
CA ASN A 233 4.49 -1.24 17.43
C ASN A 233 3.08 -1.36 18.02
N MET A 234 2.08 -1.67 17.21
CA MET A 234 0.72 -1.94 17.70
C MET A 234 0.66 -3.18 18.59
N GLU A 235 1.38 -4.23 18.26
CA GLU A 235 1.50 -5.43 19.11
C GLU A 235 2.14 -5.08 20.45
N ARG A 236 3.18 -4.23 20.43
CA ARG A 236 3.91 -3.76 21.63
C ARG A 236 3.04 -2.88 22.52
N THR A 237 2.27 -1.94 21.92
CA THR A 237 1.51 -0.93 22.66
C THR A 237 0.06 -1.33 22.93
N GLY A 238 -0.47 -2.32 22.21
CA GLY A 238 -1.87 -2.71 22.27
C GLY A 238 -2.81 -1.59 21.84
N ALA A 239 -2.38 -0.72 20.92
CA ALA A 239 -3.20 0.35 20.36
C ALA A 239 -4.38 -0.20 19.58
N ALA A 240 -5.53 0.48 19.65
CA ALA A 240 -6.74 0.08 18.93
C ALA A 240 -6.59 0.25 17.41
N ASN A 241 -5.98 1.34 16.98
CA ASN A 241 -5.53 1.58 15.61
C ASN A 241 -4.28 2.45 15.59
N GLY A 242 -3.62 2.47 14.44
CA GLY A 242 -2.45 3.30 14.20
C GLY A 242 -2.41 3.81 12.78
N THR A 243 -1.84 4.99 12.60
CA THR A 243 -1.65 5.65 11.31
C THR A 243 -0.23 6.17 11.22
N VAL A 244 0.44 5.89 10.09
CA VAL A 244 1.73 6.47 9.72
C VAL A 244 1.58 7.13 8.36
N VAL A 245 2.06 8.36 8.25
CA VAL A 245 2.13 9.09 6.98
C VAL A 245 3.57 9.52 6.76
N VAL A 246 4.11 9.19 5.59
CA VAL A 246 5.44 9.60 5.13
C VAL A 246 5.27 10.55 3.96
N GLN A 247 5.81 11.75 4.08
CA GLN A 247 5.71 12.81 3.07
C GLN A 247 7.10 13.29 2.65
N ASP A 248 7.29 13.53 1.37
CA ASP A 248 8.40 14.33 0.86
C ASP A 248 8.11 15.81 1.14
N PRO A 249 8.90 16.49 2.00
CA PRO A 249 8.64 17.87 2.38
C PRO A 249 8.83 18.87 1.23
N HIS A 250 9.60 18.54 0.20
CA HIS A 250 9.94 19.45 -0.91
C HIS A 250 8.92 19.42 -2.04
N THR A 251 8.16 18.31 -2.18
CA THR A 251 7.18 18.15 -3.26
C THR A 251 5.74 18.08 -2.76
N GLY A 252 5.52 17.71 -1.50
CA GLY A 252 4.20 17.41 -0.95
C GLY A 252 3.72 15.98 -1.24
N GLN A 253 4.49 15.17 -1.96
CA GLN A 253 4.17 13.79 -2.31
C GLN A 253 4.04 12.92 -1.07
N ILE A 254 2.99 12.11 -0.99
CA ILE A 254 2.82 11.09 0.04
C ILE A 254 3.52 9.80 -0.44
N LEU A 255 4.65 9.48 0.18
CA LEU A 255 5.46 8.31 -0.14
C LEU A 255 4.89 7.02 0.47
N ALA A 256 4.25 7.15 1.62
CA ALA A 256 3.52 6.06 2.27
C ALA A 256 2.40 6.60 3.16
N LEU A 257 1.32 5.84 3.24
CA LEU A 257 0.20 6.06 4.16
C LEU A 257 -0.25 4.70 4.67
N ALA A 258 0.26 4.32 5.84
CA ALA A 258 -0.01 3.04 6.47
C ALA A 258 -1.06 3.18 7.58
N ILE A 259 -2.05 2.29 7.57
CA ILE A 259 -3.11 2.20 8.58
C ILE A 259 -3.19 0.75 9.06
N ARG A 260 -3.26 0.55 10.37
CA ARG A 260 -3.47 -0.75 10.98
C ARG A 260 -4.53 -0.68 12.08
N PRO A 261 -5.39 -1.72 12.20
CA PRO A 261 -5.49 -2.89 11.34
C PRO A 261 -5.90 -2.53 9.92
N SER A 262 -5.54 -3.36 8.92
CA SER A 262 -5.82 -3.17 7.51
C SER A 262 -6.76 -4.27 6.97
N PHE A 263 -7.07 -4.25 5.68
CA PHE A 263 -7.92 -5.22 5.00
C PHE A 263 -7.31 -5.63 3.66
N ASP A 264 -7.81 -6.74 3.08
CA ASP A 264 -7.45 -7.14 1.71
C ASP A 264 -8.50 -6.60 0.73
N PRO A 265 -8.14 -5.69 -0.21
CA PRO A 265 -9.05 -5.18 -1.23
C PRO A 265 -9.65 -6.28 -2.14
N ASN A 266 -8.97 -7.42 -2.27
CA ASN A 266 -9.49 -8.57 -3.01
C ASN A 266 -10.68 -9.23 -2.31
N ASP A 267 -10.81 -9.06 -0.96
CA ASP A 267 -11.86 -9.66 -0.13
C ASP A 267 -12.59 -8.63 0.76
N PHE A 268 -12.79 -7.43 0.26
CA PHE A 268 -13.41 -6.33 1.02
C PHE A 268 -14.83 -6.63 1.53
N ARG A 269 -15.55 -7.57 0.90
CA ARG A 269 -16.93 -7.90 1.25
C ARG A 269 -17.09 -8.59 2.60
N HIS A 270 -16.08 -9.36 3.02
CA HIS A 270 -16.04 -10.03 4.30
C HIS A 270 -15.30 -9.21 5.36
N THR A 271 -14.90 -7.99 5.02
CA THR A 271 -14.16 -7.09 5.90
C THR A 271 -15.13 -6.27 6.76
N ASP A 272 -14.77 -6.07 8.03
CA ASP A 272 -15.50 -5.15 8.91
C ASP A 272 -15.46 -3.73 8.31
N PRO A 273 -16.61 -3.06 8.15
CA PRO A 273 -16.67 -1.71 7.58
C PRO A 273 -15.78 -0.67 8.26
N SER A 274 -15.47 -0.87 9.54
CA SER A 274 -14.55 0.03 10.28
C SER A 274 -13.12 0.01 9.72
N LEU A 275 -12.66 -1.10 9.15
CA LEU A 275 -11.33 -1.26 8.57
C LEU A 275 -11.19 -0.63 7.18
N LEU A 276 -12.31 -0.40 6.50
CA LEU A 276 -12.34 0.21 5.17
C LEU A 276 -12.06 1.73 5.21
N LYS A 277 -12.10 2.31 6.41
CA LYS A 277 -11.94 3.74 6.61
C LYS A 277 -10.49 4.19 6.51
N ASN A 278 -10.24 5.28 5.78
CA ASN A 278 -8.92 5.92 5.76
C ASN A 278 -8.79 6.91 6.93
N HIS A 279 -8.24 6.44 8.06
CA HIS A 279 -8.06 7.24 9.28
C HIS A 279 -7.13 8.44 9.10
N ALA A 280 -6.23 8.43 8.11
CA ALA A 280 -5.29 9.52 7.90
C ALA A 280 -5.96 10.81 7.42
N VAL A 281 -7.07 10.71 6.69
CA VAL A 281 -7.79 11.85 6.09
C VAL A 281 -9.16 12.09 6.72
N SER A 282 -9.78 11.06 7.31
CA SER A 282 -11.17 11.12 7.79
C SER A 282 -11.29 11.26 9.31
N ASP A 283 -10.27 10.87 10.08
CA ASP A 283 -10.32 10.94 11.53
C ASP A 283 -9.70 12.24 12.04
N VAL A 284 -10.33 12.79 13.07
CA VAL A 284 -9.85 13.99 13.73
C VAL A 284 -9.56 13.70 15.20
N TYR A 285 -8.50 14.28 15.69
CA TYR A 285 -8.11 14.19 17.09
C TYR A 285 -7.47 15.51 17.54
N GLU A 286 -7.44 15.77 18.83
CA GLU A 286 -6.71 16.89 19.38
C GLU A 286 -5.20 16.60 19.28
N PRO A 287 -4.39 17.44 18.62
CA PRO A 287 -2.97 17.17 18.38
C PRO A 287 -2.10 17.23 19.65
N GLY A 288 -2.59 17.84 20.71
CA GLY A 288 -1.82 18.07 21.91
C GLY A 288 -0.50 18.80 21.62
N SER A 289 0.55 18.43 22.31
CA SER A 289 1.84 19.15 22.25
C SER A 289 2.54 19.18 20.89
N THR A 290 2.10 18.41 19.89
CA THR A 290 2.60 18.57 18.50
C THR A 290 2.16 19.92 17.91
N PHE A 291 1.04 20.47 18.36
CA PHE A 291 0.55 21.77 17.92
C PHE A 291 1.39 22.96 18.40
N LYS A 292 2.22 22.76 19.43
CA LYS A 292 3.19 23.79 19.87
C LYS A 292 4.15 24.20 18.74
N LEU A 293 4.37 23.33 17.75
CA LEU A 293 5.16 23.69 16.56
C LEU A 293 4.56 24.90 15.82
N VAL A 294 3.23 24.95 15.71
CA VAL A 294 2.53 26.12 15.12
C VAL A 294 2.68 27.33 16.02
N THR A 295 2.53 27.18 17.34
CA THR A 295 2.62 28.27 18.30
C THR A 295 4.00 28.93 18.30
N TYR A 296 5.07 28.11 18.38
CA TYR A 296 6.44 28.61 18.41
C TYR A 296 6.86 29.20 17.07
N SER A 297 6.55 28.52 15.95
CA SER A 297 6.89 29.05 14.63
C SER A 297 6.19 30.41 14.35
N ALA A 298 4.93 30.55 14.74
CA ALA A 298 4.20 31.80 14.63
C ALA A 298 4.83 32.88 15.48
N ALA A 299 5.20 32.57 16.74
CA ALA A 299 5.81 33.55 17.66
C ALA A 299 7.20 34.01 17.19
N LEU A 300 8.02 33.09 16.67
CA LEU A 300 9.32 33.38 16.06
C LEU A 300 9.17 34.27 14.82
N ASP A 301 8.27 33.90 13.92
CA ASP A 301 8.05 34.62 12.65
C ASP A 301 7.52 36.02 12.84
N GLN A 302 6.71 36.25 13.90
CA GLN A 302 6.24 37.57 14.32
C GLN A 302 7.28 38.35 15.12
N GLY A 303 8.45 37.80 15.43
CA GLY A 303 9.47 38.42 16.26
C GLY A 303 9.05 38.62 17.71
N VAL A 304 8.03 37.90 18.20
CA VAL A 304 7.56 37.94 19.60
C VAL A 304 8.56 37.28 20.53
N VAL A 305 9.34 36.35 20.02
CA VAL A 305 10.36 35.59 20.75
C VAL A 305 11.49 35.21 19.81
N LYS A 306 12.70 35.02 20.34
CA LYS A 306 13.85 34.39 19.69
C LYS A 306 14.15 33.03 20.38
N PRO A 307 14.86 32.11 19.74
CA PRO A 307 15.16 30.81 20.35
C PRO A 307 15.82 30.88 21.72
N ASP A 308 16.70 31.85 21.92
CA ASP A 308 17.49 32.03 23.17
C ASP A 308 16.86 32.97 24.16
N ASP A 309 15.71 33.58 23.83
CA ASP A 309 15.01 34.46 24.77
C ASP A 309 14.50 33.66 25.97
N MET A 310 14.68 34.31 27.16
CA MET A 310 14.27 33.72 28.44
C MET A 310 12.77 33.87 28.68
N ILE A 311 12.12 32.74 28.92
CA ILE A 311 10.69 32.66 29.26
C ILE A 311 10.56 32.32 30.74
N ARG A 312 9.67 32.99 31.44
CA ARG A 312 9.31 32.67 32.84
C ARG A 312 8.18 31.65 32.84
N THR A 313 8.43 30.48 33.38
CA THR A 313 7.45 29.38 33.40
C THR A 313 6.55 29.39 34.63
N LEU A 314 6.69 30.40 35.47
CA LEU A 314 5.79 30.68 36.60
C LEU A 314 5.63 29.51 37.59
N GLY A 315 6.62 28.64 37.70
CA GLY A 315 6.56 27.41 38.50
C GLY A 315 5.66 26.33 37.87
N GLY A 316 5.58 26.32 36.54
CA GLY A 316 4.81 25.34 35.77
C GLY A 316 3.30 25.54 35.84
N GLN A 317 2.82 26.76 36.08
CA GLN A 317 1.37 27.05 36.09
C GLN A 317 1.05 28.44 35.56
N ILE A 318 -0.05 28.58 34.82
CA ILE A 318 -0.54 29.84 34.31
C ILE A 318 -2.07 29.97 34.48
N ASN A 319 -2.53 31.13 34.91
CA ASN A 319 -3.97 31.40 35.01
C ASN A 319 -4.44 32.12 33.74
N VAL A 320 -5.37 31.51 33.02
CA VAL A 320 -6.00 32.10 31.83
C VAL A 320 -7.49 32.29 32.10
N ALA A 321 -7.91 33.49 32.33
CA ALA A 321 -9.33 33.84 32.58
C ALA A 321 -10.00 32.98 33.67
N GLY A 322 -9.28 32.70 34.77
CA GLY A 322 -9.78 31.91 35.89
C GLY A 322 -9.52 30.38 35.78
N ARG A 323 -9.09 29.88 34.64
CA ARG A 323 -8.64 28.51 34.46
C ARG A 323 -7.12 28.41 34.70
N ILE A 324 -6.72 27.56 35.63
CA ILE A 324 -5.30 27.26 35.86
C ILE A 324 -4.90 26.12 34.98
N VAL A 325 -3.86 26.30 34.16
CA VAL A 325 -3.20 25.26 33.34
C VAL A 325 -1.85 24.96 33.98
N HIS A 326 -1.49 23.68 34.01
CA HIS A 326 -0.23 23.19 34.59
C HIS A 326 0.59 22.49 33.48
N ASP A 327 1.89 22.67 33.56
CA ASP A 327 2.84 21.86 32.81
C ASP A 327 2.87 20.41 33.31
N ASP A 328 3.40 19.51 32.48
CA ASP A 328 3.66 18.16 32.89
C ASP A 328 4.72 18.10 34.00
N ARG A 329 4.67 17.07 34.84
CA ARG A 329 5.53 16.93 36.00
C ARG A 329 7.03 17.04 35.68
N ASP A 330 7.46 16.44 34.57
CA ASP A 330 8.87 16.41 34.19
C ASP A 330 9.34 17.80 33.74
N ALA A 331 8.52 18.55 33.01
CA ALA A 331 8.76 19.94 32.67
C ALA A 331 8.87 20.82 33.93
N ILE A 332 7.94 20.67 34.89
CA ILE A 332 7.97 21.42 36.16
C ILE A 332 9.29 21.15 36.92
N ILE A 333 9.74 19.89 36.99
CA ILE A 333 11.00 19.53 37.66
C ILE A 333 12.19 20.18 36.96
N TYR A 334 12.24 20.12 35.63
CA TYR A 334 13.29 20.72 34.83
C TYR A 334 13.33 22.24 35.03
N GLU A 335 12.21 22.92 34.92
CA GLU A 335 12.06 24.36 35.06
C GLU A 335 12.46 24.84 36.48
N ALA A 336 12.04 24.11 37.51
CA ALA A 336 12.39 24.43 38.88
C ALA A 336 13.92 24.34 39.11
N ALA A 337 14.59 23.37 38.52
CA ALA A 337 16.04 23.22 38.54
C ALA A 337 16.77 24.42 37.88
N HIS A 338 16.11 25.13 36.97
CA HIS A 338 16.61 26.31 36.28
C HIS A 338 16.04 27.62 36.82
N GLY A 339 15.45 27.60 38.00
CA GLY A 339 14.90 28.81 38.66
C GLY A 339 13.61 29.35 38.02
N ASN A 340 12.84 28.47 37.33
CA ASN A 340 11.62 28.75 36.59
C ASN A 340 11.78 29.79 35.47
N VAL A 341 12.97 29.83 34.88
CA VAL A 341 13.33 30.64 33.71
C VAL A 341 14.16 29.82 32.78
N VAL A 342 13.65 29.55 31.58
CA VAL A 342 14.26 28.72 30.56
C VAL A 342 14.28 29.42 29.22
N THR A 343 15.13 29.03 28.28
CA THR A 343 15.08 29.59 26.93
C THR A 343 13.81 29.10 26.19
N ALA A 344 13.41 29.79 25.14
CA ALA A 344 12.29 29.37 24.30
C ALA A 344 12.57 27.98 23.71
N THR A 345 13.81 27.66 23.36
CA THR A 345 14.27 26.35 22.88
C THR A 345 14.04 25.28 23.97
N GLN A 346 14.54 25.49 25.18
CA GLN A 346 14.37 24.56 26.30
C GLN A 346 12.90 24.34 26.67
N ALA A 347 12.08 25.41 26.63
CA ALA A 347 10.64 25.29 26.87
C ALA A 347 9.94 24.42 25.81
N LEU A 348 10.39 24.42 24.54
CA LEU A 348 9.89 23.52 23.51
C LEU A 348 10.42 22.07 23.71
N GLU A 349 11.70 21.91 24.10
CA GLU A 349 12.34 20.63 24.39
C GLU A 349 11.60 19.86 25.48
N GLU A 350 11.29 20.54 26.58
CA GLU A 350 10.54 20.00 27.71
C GLU A 350 9.03 20.07 27.56
N SER A 351 8.57 20.64 26.42
CA SER A 351 7.16 20.67 26.07
C SER A 351 6.29 21.51 27.05
N SER A 352 6.79 22.68 27.53
CA SER A 352 6.05 23.56 28.44
C SER A 352 4.76 24.09 27.81
N ASP A 353 3.63 23.81 28.47
CA ASP A 353 2.30 24.37 28.14
C ASP A 353 2.24 25.86 28.50
N VAL A 354 2.81 26.20 29.66
CA VAL A 354 2.86 27.58 30.17
C VAL A 354 3.56 28.51 29.18
N ALA A 355 4.73 28.10 28.69
CA ALA A 355 5.47 28.89 27.70
C ALA A 355 4.70 29.05 26.38
N ALA A 356 4.09 27.99 25.87
CA ALA A 356 3.28 28.05 24.65
C ALA A 356 2.09 28.99 24.79
N ILE A 357 1.40 28.93 25.91
CA ILE A 357 0.26 29.83 26.22
C ILE A 357 0.72 31.27 26.29
N GLU A 358 1.83 31.56 26.98
CA GLU A 358 2.38 32.91 27.10
C GLU A 358 2.73 33.50 25.73
N LEU A 359 3.38 32.70 24.86
CA LEU A 359 3.69 33.14 23.49
C LEU A 359 2.43 33.45 22.68
N ALA A 360 1.41 32.63 22.76
CA ALA A 360 0.15 32.85 22.06
C ALA A 360 -0.60 34.10 22.60
N GLN A 361 -0.57 34.35 23.91
CA GLN A 361 -1.14 35.53 24.50
C GLN A 361 -0.41 36.82 24.03
N ARG A 362 0.92 36.78 23.89
CA ARG A 362 1.71 37.90 23.35
C ARG A 362 1.38 38.18 21.89
N MET A 363 1.10 37.15 21.06
CA MET A 363 0.68 37.30 19.66
C MET A 363 -0.75 37.87 19.53
N GLY A 364 -1.62 37.44 20.43
CA GLY A 364 -3.06 37.66 20.35
C GLY A 364 -3.81 36.70 19.42
N PRO A 365 -5.14 36.56 19.64
CA PRO A 365 -5.94 35.51 19.00
C PRO A 365 -6.01 35.60 17.47
N ASP A 366 -6.14 36.83 16.92
CA ASP A 366 -6.32 37.00 15.46
C ASP A 366 -5.06 36.63 14.68
N ARG A 367 -3.89 37.07 15.14
CA ARG A 367 -2.61 36.73 14.49
C ARG A 367 -2.31 35.24 14.62
N PHE A 368 -2.52 34.68 15.80
CA PHE A 368 -2.32 33.27 16.02
C PHE A 368 -3.22 32.39 15.11
N TYR A 369 -4.50 32.78 14.99
CA TYR A 369 -5.46 32.14 14.10
C TYR A 369 -5.03 32.19 12.61
N GLN A 370 -4.45 33.30 12.15
CA GLN A 370 -3.93 33.44 10.79
C GLN A 370 -2.87 32.36 10.49
N TYR A 371 -1.92 32.12 11.41
CA TYR A 371 -0.92 31.08 11.24
C TYR A 371 -1.54 29.68 11.27
N ILE A 372 -2.47 29.41 12.18
CA ILE A 372 -3.22 28.13 12.21
C ILE A 372 -3.83 27.86 10.84
N HIS A 373 -4.46 28.85 10.25
CA HIS A 373 -5.11 28.73 8.96
C HIS A 373 -4.10 28.60 7.80
N SER A 374 -2.98 29.34 7.85
CA SER A 374 -1.92 29.27 6.84
C SER A 374 -1.22 27.92 6.84
N TYR A 375 -1.15 27.21 7.95
CA TYR A 375 -0.70 25.81 8.00
C TYR A 375 -1.71 24.79 7.45
N GLY A 376 -2.88 25.23 6.96
CA GLY A 376 -3.92 24.38 6.39
C GLY A 376 -4.93 23.81 7.39
N PHE A 377 -4.82 24.13 8.70
CA PHE A 377 -5.76 23.64 9.68
C PHE A 377 -7.13 24.31 9.53
N GLY A 378 -8.20 23.51 9.65
CA GLY A 378 -9.57 23.95 9.42
C GLY A 378 -10.00 23.98 7.95
N MET A 379 -9.12 23.56 7.03
CA MET A 379 -9.38 23.43 5.60
C MET A 379 -9.12 21.99 5.14
N ARG A 380 -9.71 21.60 4.01
CA ARG A 380 -9.31 20.39 3.30
C ARG A 380 -7.99 20.64 2.61
N SER A 381 -7.09 19.67 2.64
CA SER A 381 -5.80 19.75 1.97
C SER A 381 -5.93 19.62 0.43
N GLY A 382 -7.01 18.99 -0.02
CA GLY A 382 -7.24 18.68 -1.42
C GLY A 382 -6.55 17.41 -1.90
N ILE A 383 -6.06 16.58 -0.97
CA ILE A 383 -5.51 15.27 -1.31
C ILE A 383 -6.56 14.42 -2.03
N GLU A 384 -6.15 13.69 -3.08
CA GLU A 384 -7.03 12.90 -3.94
C GLU A 384 -7.46 11.58 -3.27
N LEU A 385 -8.08 11.73 -2.09
CA LEU A 385 -8.62 10.60 -1.31
C LEU A 385 -10.01 10.95 -0.78
N PRO A 386 -11.01 10.07 -0.98
CA PRO A 386 -12.38 10.35 -0.57
C PRO A 386 -12.52 10.37 0.95
N GLY A 387 -13.47 11.16 1.43
CA GLY A 387 -13.79 11.23 2.86
C GLY A 387 -12.92 12.17 3.67
N GLU A 388 -12.10 13.00 3.03
CA GLU A 388 -11.28 14.00 3.71
C GLU A 388 -12.15 14.96 4.52
N THR A 389 -11.78 15.17 5.79
CA THR A 389 -12.35 16.17 6.68
C THR A 389 -11.41 17.37 6.84
N ARG A 390 -12.00 18.55 7.02
CA ARG A 390 -11.23 19.77 7.28
C ARG A 390 -10.69 19.88 8.70
N GLY A 391 -11.03 18.96 9.61
CA GLY A 391 -10.77 19.14 11.03
C GLY A 391 -11.73 20.14 11.69
N LEU A 392 -11.40 20.56 12.90
CA LEU A 392 -12.20 21.52 13.67
C LEU A 392 -11.31 22.66 14.17
N VAL A 393 -11.51 23.84 13.63
CA VAL A 393 -10.87 25.09 14.07
C VAL A 393 -11.94 26.16 14.24
N LYS A 394 -12.07 26.70 15.46
CA LYS A 394 -13.01 27.77 15.74
C LYS A 394 -12.40 29.14 15.35
N PRO A 395 -13.10 30.01 14.64
CA PRO A 395 -12.61 31.36 14.37
C PRO A 395 -12.56 32.20 15.67
N PRO A 396 -11.68 33.22 15.77
CA PRO A 396 -11.48 34.02 16.99
C PRO A 396 -12.76 34.60 17.60
N ALA A 397 -13.72 35.01 16.76
CA ALA A 397 -15.01 35.47 17.21
C ALA A 397 -15.85 34.48 18.04
N ARG A 398 -15.48 33.20 18.00
CA ARG A 398 -16.11 32.11 18.77
C ARG A 398 -15.24 31.60 19.92
N TRP A 399 -14.10 32.25 20.17
CA TRP A 399 -13.23 31.87 21.27
C TRP A 399 -13.79 32.32 22.58
N GLN A 400 -13.75 31.48 23.59
CA GLN A 400 -14.00 31.84 24.97
C GLN A 400 -12.71 32.49 25.53
N PRO A 401 -12.80 33.30 26.62
CA PRO A 401 -11.60 33.86 27.23
C PRO A 401 -10.52 32.84 27.63
N THR A 402 -10.91 31.58 27.87
CA THR A 402 -10.02 30.47 28.20
C THR A 402 -9.42 29.77 26.97
N THR A 403 -9.96 29.97 25.76
CA THR A 403 -9.55 29.26 24.52
C THR A 403 -8.12 29.57 24.15
N ILE A 404 -7.62 30.81 24.39
CA ILE A 404 -6.21 31.17 24.16
C ILE A 404 -5.25 30.39 25.09
N GLY A 405 -5.75 29.77 26.15
CA GLY A 405 -5.01 28.89 27.04
C GLY A 405 -5.14 27.41 26.68
N SER A 406 -5.88 27.06 25.63
CA SER A 406 -6.11 25.66 25.18
C SER A 406 -5.50 25.39 23.81
N ILE A 407 -5.82 26.23 22.82
CA ILE A 407 -5.36 26.00 21.42
C ILE A 407 -3.83 25.98 21.30
N PRO A 408 -3.03 26.83 21.98
CA PRO A 408 -1.58 26.83 21.82
C PRO A 408 -0.90 25.51 22.20
N MET A 409 -1.51 24.73 23.07
CA MET A 409 -1.03 23.39 23.46
C MET A 409 -1.79 22.25 22.75
N GLY A 410 -2.63 22.57 21.73
CA GLY A 410 -3.32 21.61 20.88
C GLY A 410 -4.59 21.01 21.47
N GLN A 411 -5.30 21.71 22.34
CA GLN A 411 -6.64 21.39 22.83
C GLN A 411 -7.68 22.35 22.22
N GLU A 412 -8.95 21.98 22.22
CA GLU A 412 -10.06 22.69 21.57
C GLU A 412 -9.89 22.84 20.03
N ILE A 413 -8.96 22.14 19.43
CA ILE A 413 -8.72 22.03 17.99
C ILE A 413 -8.65 20.55 17.60
N ALA A 414 -9.19 20.18 16.43
CA ALA A 414 -9.09 18.83 15.97
C ALA A 414 -8.50 18.78 14.55
N VAL A 415 -7.50 17.94 14.36
CA VAL A 415 -6.69 17.84 13.13
C VAL A 415 -6.65 16.43 12.61
N THR A 416 -6.31 16.27 11.35
CA THR A 416 -6.06 14.95 10.73
C THR A 416 -4.55 14.63 10.72
N PRO A 417 -4.15 13.35 10.64
CA PRO A 417 -2.75 12.96 10.44
C PRO A 417 -2.10 13.61 9.20
N ILE A 418 -2.85 13.77 8.10
CA ILE A 418 -2.36 14.46 6.88
C ILE A 418 -2.05 15.93 7.18
N GLN A 419 -2.92 16.64 7.88
CA GLN A 419 -2.65 18.02 8.27
C GLN A 419 -1.42 18.12 9.18
N LEU A 420 -1.24 17.15 10.09
CA LEU A 420 -0.09 17.14 10.99
C LEU A 420 1.23 16.95 10.25
N VAL A 421 1.32 15.99 9.32
CA VAL A 421 2.56 15.77 8.56
C VAL A 421 2.87 16.94 7.65
N THR A 422 1.86 17.53 6.99
CA THR A 422 2.04 18.69 6.09
C THR A 422 2.52 19.92 6.84
N MET A 423 2.05 20.14 8.08
CA MET A 423 2.55 21.20 8.94
C MET A 423 4.05 21.03 9.24
N ALA A 424 4.47 19.82 9.60
CA ALA A 424 5.88 19.54 9.87
C ALA A 424 6.75 19.63 8.59
N SER A 425 6.23 19.19 7.45
CA SER A 425 6.86 19.34 6.13
C SER A 425 7.06 20.82 5.78
N THR A 426 6.07 21.68 6.09
CA THR A 426 6.17 23.12 5.91
C THR A 426 7.35 23.72 6.70
N ILE A 427 7.58 23.26 7.93
CA ILE A 427 8.76 23.68 8.71
C ILE A 427 10.03 23.08 8.08
N GLY A 428 10.00 21.82 7.69
CA GLY A 428 11.11 21.08 7.10
C GLY A 428 11.67 21.71 5.81
N ASN A 429 10.80 22.21 4.94
CA ASN A 429 11.12 22.70 3.60
C ASN A 429 11.45 24.19 3.50
N GLY A 430 11.62 24.87 4.64
CA GLY A 430 11.92 26.30 4.65
C GLY A 430 10.70 27.22 4.70
N GLY A 431 9.55 26.69 5.13
CA GLY A 431 8.36 27.49 5.49
C GLY A 431 7.29 27.62 4.42
N VAL A 432 7.27 26.75 3.42
CA VAL A 432 6.28 26.74 2.33
C VAL A 432 5.30 25.58 2.51
N TYR A 433 4.01 25.89 2.62
CA TYR A 433 2.95 24.91 2.55
C TYR A 433 2.86 24.34 1.13
N LEU A 434 2.97 23.05 0.99
CA LEU A 434 2.76 22.31 -0.25
C LEU A 434 1.56 21.38 -0.06
N PRO A 435 0.54 21.44 -0.94
CA PRO A 435 -0.59 20.52 -0.86
C PRO A 435 -0.13 19.06 -0.94
N PRO A 436 -0.55 18.19 0.00
CA PRO A 436 -0.26 16.77 -0.08
C PRO A 436 -1.01 16.15 -1.25
N HIS A 437 -0.39 15.20 -1.97
CA HIS A 437 -1.00 14.49 -3.08
C HIS A 437 -0.51 13.06 -3.18
N VAL A 438 -1.34 12.18 -3.79
CA VAL A 438 -1.06 10.75 -3.94
C VAL A 438 -0.95 10.30 -5.39
N VAL A 439 -1.22 11.16 -6.36
CA VAL A 439 -1.10 10.88 -7.79
C VAL A 439 -0.05 11.78 -8.42
N LEU A 440 0.86 11.19 -9.20
CA LEU A 440 1.92 11.90 -9.93
C LEU A 440 1.48 12.24 -11.34
N GLU A 441 1.04 11.25 -12.11
CA GLU A 441 0.84 11.36 -13.54
C GLU A 441 -0.25 10.39 -14.03
N SER A 442 -0.99 10.78 -15.05
CA SER A 442 -1.88 9.88 -15.80
C SER A 442 -1.34 9.67 -17.22
N THR A 443 -1.79 8.59 -17.89
CA THR A 443 -1.39 8.34 -19.30
C THR A 443 -1.87 9.42 -20.27
N GLN A 444 -2.84 10.25 -19.92
CA GLN A 444 -3.25 11.40 -20.75
C GLN A 444 -2.22 12.55 -20.74
N ASP A 445 -1.51 12.71 -19.65
CA ASP A 445 -0.52 13.79 -19.51
C ASP A 445 0.71 13.54 -20.39
N THR A 446 0.93 12.29 -20.79
CA THR A 446 2.04 11.87 -21.67
C THR A 446 1.69 11.94 -23.16
N LYS A 447 1.05 13.01 -23.63
CA LYS A 447 0.71 13.19 -25.06
C LYS A 447 1.98 13.11 -25.93
N GLY A 448 2.29 11.90 -26.41
CA GLY A 448 3.34 11.66 -27.40
C GLY A 448 4.37 10.60 -27.10
N SER A 449 4.48 10.11 -25.89
CA SER A 449 5.36 8.99 -25.55
C SER A 449 4.59 8.01 -24.67
N GLY A 450 4.19 6.87 -25.21
CA GLY A 450 3.48 5.82 -24.45
C GLY A 450 4.28 5.14 -23.36
N ASN A 451 5.32 5.78 -22.86
CA ASN A 451 6.18 5.30 -21.80
C ASN A 451 5.99 6.17 -20.55
N LEU A 452 5.23 5.67 -19.58
CA LEU A 452 5.29 6.14 -18.20
C LEU A 452 6.75 6.09 -17.74
N LYS A 453 7.23 7.16 -17.12
CA LYS A 453 8.56 7.19 -16.53
C LYS A 453 8.44 7.00 -15.04
N ALA A 454 9.23 6.09 -14.47
CA ALA A 454 9.40 6.03 -13.04
C ALA A 454 9.84 7.42 -12.54
N ALA A 455 9.10 7.95 -11.57
CA ALA A 455 9.51 9.16 -10.87
C ALA A 455 10.66 8.77 -9.93
N ALA A 456 11.90 8.75 -10.46
CA ALA A 456 13.06 8.53 -9.62
C ALA A 456 12.97 9.51 -8.45
N PHE A 457 13.00 8.99 -7.21
CA PHE A 457 13.21 9.82 -6.05
C PHE A 457 14.55 10.51 -6.24
N ARG A 458 14.51 11.77 -6.60
CA ARG A 458 15.62 12.67 -6.38
C ARG A 458 15.27 13.35 -5.06
N PRO A 459 16.15 13.33 -4.06
CA PRO A 459 16.06 14.29 -2.99
C PRO A 459 16.29 15.67 -3.63
N GLU A 460 15.25 16.21 -4.22
CA GLU A 460 15.27 17.57 -4.74
C GLU A 460 15.29 18.45 -3.51
N ASN A 461 16.48 18.99 -3.21
CA ASN A 461 16.68 19.91 -2.11
C ASN A 461 16.04 21.28 -2.39
N GLU A 462 15.30 21.38 -3.48
CA GLU A 462 14.73 22.63 -3.97
C GLU A 462 13.21 22.47 -4.14
N LEU A 463 12.50 23.51 -3.73
CA LEU A 463 11.06 23.61 -3.95
C LEU A 463 10.77 23.69 -5.45
N PRO A 464 9.62 23.18 -5.91
CA PRO A 464 9.18 23.31 -7.29
C PRO A 464 9.14 24.78 -7.72
N ASN A 465 9.62 25.07 -8.93
CA ASN A 465 9.54 26.39 -9.50
C ASN A 465 8.94 26.31 -10.92
N PRO A 466 7.72 26.83 -11.16
CA PRO A 466 6.84 27.54 -10.22
C PRO A 466 6.25 26.64 -9.13
N LEU A 467 5.86 27.23 -8.00
CA LEU A 467 5.15 26.51 -6.94
C LEU A 467 3.81 25.97 -7.47
N PRO A 468 3.39 24.78 -7.03
CA PRO A 468 2.10 24.21 -7.43
C PRO A 468 0.91 25.04 -6.92
N ALA A 469 -0.24 24.84 -7.55
CA ALA A 469 -1.47 25.51 -7.13
C ALA A 469 -1.79 25.18 -5.66
N GLY A 470 -2.16 26.21 -4.86
CA GLY A 470 -2.43 26.08 -3.44
C GLY A 470 -1.21 26.18 -2.53
N ALA A 471 0.01 26.12 -3.08
CA ALA A 471 1.23 26.33 -2.31
C ALA A 471 1.40 27.81 -1.95
N HIS A 472 1.88 28.08 -0.73
CA HIS A 472 2.13 29.43 -0.23
C HIS A 472 3.11 29.43 0.94
N ARG A 473 3.79 30.54 1.15
CA ARG A 473 4.70 30.70 2.29
C ARG A 473 3.90 30.94 3.56
N VAL A 474 4.20 30.17 4.60
CA VAL A 474 3.59 30.26 5.92
C VAL A 474 4.48 31.03 6.90
N ILE A 475 5.77 30.68 6.91
CA ILE A 475 6.81 31.28 7.75
C ILE A 475 8.03 31.59 6.91
N SER A 476 8.88 32.48 7.40
CA SER A 476 10.16 32.82 6.74
C SER A 476 11.15 31.64 6.78
N GLU A 477 12.09 31.62 5.85
CA GLU A 477 13.16 30.61 5.83
C GLU A 477 14.00 30.63 7.10
N MET A 478 14.24 31.81 7.66
CA MET A 478 14.96 31.98 8.92
C MET A 478 14.19 31.33 10.06
N THR A 479 12.88 31.59 10.17
CA THR A 479 12.03 30.97 11.19
C THR A 479 11.99 29.45 11.03
N ALA A 480 11.87 28.94 9.80
CA ALA A 480 11.90 27.52 9.53
C ALA A 480 13.25 26.90 9.96
N ALA A 481 14.37 27.52 9.67
CA ALA A 481 15.70 27.08 10.11
C ALA A 481 15.84 27.06 11.64
N GLN A 482 15.35 28.10 12.32
CA GLN A 482 15.31 28.16 13.78
C GLN A 482 14.44 27.04 14.36
N MET A 483 13.24 26.83 13.80
CA MET A 483 12.35 25.74 14.23
C MET A 483 12.97 24.35 14.02
N ARG A 484 13.63 24.11 12.87
CA ARG A 484 14.32 22.83 12.66
C ARG A 484 15.37 22.56 13.74
N LYS A 485 16.15 23.60 14.11
CA LYS A 485 17.16 23.45 15.18
C LYS A 485 16.53 23.24 16.56
N MET A 486 15.43 23.93 16.88
CA MET A 486 14.70 23.72 18.12
C MET A 486 14.07 22.31 18.18
N MET A 487 13.53 21.82 17.07
CA MET A 487 12.97 20.46 16.97
C MET A 487 14.06 19.36 17.05
N GLU A 488 15.27 19.63 16.60
CA GLU A 488 16.43 18.79 16.85
C GLU A 488 16.73 18.70 18.36
N GLY A 489 16.70 19.82 19.06
CA GLY A 489 16.85 19.87 20.52
C GLY A 489 15.83 18.99 21.26
N VAL A 490 14.58 18.96 20.82
CA VAL A 490 13.54 18.06 21.35
C VAL A 490 13.97 16.58 21.23
N VAL A 491 14.61 16.20 20.12
CA VAL A 491 15.06 14.82 19.89
C VAL A 491 16.36 14.52 20.65
N LEU A 492 17.27 15.49 20.77
CA LEU A 492 18.55 15.27 21.43
C LEU A 492 18.42 15.30 22.97
N TYR A 493 17.69 16.26 23.51
CA TYR A 493 17.68 16.58 24.94
C TYR A 493 16.31 16.42 25.59
N GLY A 494 15.22 16.62 24.83
CA GLY A 494 13.86 16.68 25.35
C GLY A 494 13.08 15.37 25.26
N THR A 495 11.76 15.54 25.12
CA THR A 495 10.76 14.45 25.10
C THR A 495 10.85 13.52 23.91
N GLY A 496 11.57 13.90 22.86
CA GLY A 496 11.71 13.17 21.58
C GLY A 496 12.88 12.18 21.51
N ARG A 497 13.65 11.94 22.57
CA ARG A 497 14.87 11.11 22.57
C ARG A 497 14.74 9.73 21.90
N PRO A 498 13.62 9.00 22.02
CA PRO A 498 13.48 7.71 21.34
C PRO A 498 13.37 7.80 19.82
N ALA A 499 13.36 8.99 19.25
CA ALA A 499 13.37 9.25 17.80
C ALA A 499 14.79 9.55 17.26
N GLN A 500 15.83 9.51 18.07
CA GLN A 500 17.23 9.68 17.63
C GLN A 500 17.60 8.61 16.62
N LEU A 501 18.33 8.98 15.56
CA LEU A 501 18.78 8.10 14.50
C LEU A 501 20.29 7.85 14.58
N ASP A 502 20.75 6.76 13.99
CA ASP A 502 22.17 6.44 13.89
C ASP A 502 22.74 7.02 12.58
N GLY A 503 23.69 7.96 12.71
CA GLY A 503 24.31 8.62 11.57
C GLY A 503 23.49 9.71 10.89
N TYR A 504 22.28 10.01 11.40
CA TYR A 504 21.41 11.07 10.87
C TYR A 504 20.91 11.98 11.99
N SER A 505 20.83 13.27 11.70
CA SER A 505 20.11 14.20 12.55
C SER A 505 18.59 14.05 12.36
N ALA A 506 17.83 14.21 13.44
CA ALA A 506 16.38 14.18 13.41
C ALA A 506 15.80 15.33 14.23
N GLY A 507 14.75 15.95 13.72
CA GLY A 507 13.97 16.94 14.42
C GLY A 507 12.51 16.49 14.53
N GLY A 508 11.88 16.72 15.70
CA GLY A 508 10.50 16.28 15.85
C GLY A 508 9.83 16.78 17.13
N LYS A 509 8.58 16.39 17.33
CA LYS A 509 7.80 16.69 18.52
C LYS A 509 6.83 15.57 18.87
N THR A 510 6.79 15.22 20.14
CA THR A 510 5.82 14.29 20.72
C THR A 510 4.50 14.98 21.00
N GLY A 511 3.40 14.24 20.93
CA GLY A 511 2.08 14.66 21.36
C GLY A 511 1.38 13.55 22.16
N THR A 512 0.59 13.98 23.14
CA THR A 512 -0.28 13.10 23.92
C THR A 512 -1.55 13.88 24.21
N ALA A 513 -2.67 13.40 23.74
CA ALA A 513 -3.96 14.04 23.95
C ALA A 513 -4.97 13.04 24.51
N GLN A 514 -5.76 13.48 25.49
CA GLN A 514 -6.87 12.68 26.00
C GLN A 514 -8.00 12.66 24.98
N LYS A 515 -8.63 11.51 24.80
CA LYS A 515 -9.82 11.42 23.95
C LYS A 515 -11.05 11.93 24.69
N ILE A 516 -11.94 12.58 23.95
CA ILE A 516 -13.25 12.91 24.47
C ILE A 516 -14.10 11.66 24.48
N ASP A 517 -14.65 11.30 25.62
CA ASP A 517 -15.60 10.20 25.76
C ASP A 517 -16.94 10.60 25.12
N PRO A 518 -17.42 9.86 24.11
CA PRO A 518 -18.65 10.22 23.40
C PRO A 518 -19.92 10.16 24.25
N LEU A 519 -19.90 9.45 25.38
CA LEU A 519 -21.05 9.31 26.28
C LEU A 519 -21.12 10.44 27.30
N THR A 520 -19.98 10.82 27.85
CA THR A 520 -19.91 11.84 28.93
C THR A 520 -19.57 13.24 28.42
N HIS A 521 -19.10 13.35 27.17
CA HIS A 521 -18.57 14.56 26.56
C HIS A 521 -17.44 15.24 27.37
N THR A 522 -16.73 14.43 28.16
CA THR A 522 -15.56 14.86 28.95
C THR A 522 -14.31 14.11 28.51
N TYR A 523 -13.14 14.61 28.91
CA TYR A 523 -11.88 13.92 28.63
C TYR A 523 -11.81 12.56 29.33
N SER A 524 -11.51 11.52 28.58
CA SER A 524 -11.29 10.17 29.10
C SER A 524 -10.05 10.11 29.97
N LYS A 525 -10.13 9.43 31.10
CA LYS A 525 -8.97 9.22 31.99
C LYS A 525 -8.05 8.07 31.54
N THR A 526 -8.50 7.25 30.56
CA THR A 526 -7.81 6.03 30.16
C THR A 526 -7.53 5.92 28.68
N LYS A 527 -8.19 6.74 27.84
CA LYS A 527 -8.01 6.70 26.38
C LYS A 527 -7.27 7.93 25.92
N TYR A 528 -6.16 7.71 25.23
CA TYR A 528 -5.28 8.77 24.72
C TYR A 528 -5.01 8.55 23.24
N VAL A 529 -4.67 9.61 22.53
CA VAL A 529 -4.01 9.58 21.23
C VAL A 529 -2.56 9.97 21.46
N ALA A 530 -1.65 9.05 21.18
CA ALA A 530 -0.23 9.30 21.24
C ALA A 530 0.28 9.62 19.83
N SER A 531 1.05 10.68 19.66
CA SER A 531 1.58 11.07 18.36
C SER A 531 3.04 11.48 18.43
N PHE A 532 3.70 11.37 17.29
CA PHE A 532 5.00 11.95 17.01
C PHE A 532 5.01 12.46 15.58
N VAL A 533 5.55 13.64 15.36
CA VAL A 533 5.79 14.17 14.03
C VAL A 533 7.20 14.73 13.95
N GLY A 534 7.91 14.40 12.87
CA GLY A 534 9.29 14.85 12.69
C GLY A 534 9.77 14.65 11.28
N PHE A 535 11.00 15.06 11.05
CA PHE A 535 11.69 14.96 9.76
C PHE A 535 13.17 14.61 9.98
N ALA A 536 13.81 14.11 8.95
CA ALA A 536 15.23 13.81 8.93
C ALA A 536 15.78 13.86 7.48
N PRO A 537 17.06 14.24 7.31
CA PRO A 537 17.95 14.95 8.23
C PRO A 537 17.46 16.37 8.59
N VAL A 538 18.01 16.99 9.66
CA VAL A 538 17.56 18.34 10.11
C VAL A 538 17.98 19.45 9.14
N SER A 539 19.21 19.34 8.62
CA SER A 539 19.78 20.37 7.74
C SER A 539 19.01 20.49 6.43
N ASN A 540 18.65 19.32 5.87
CA ASN A 540 17.95 19.18 4.61
C ASN A 540 17.01 17.95 4.69
N PRO A 541 15.80 18.10 5.19
CA PRO A 541 14.88 17.01 5.38
C PRO A 541 14.54 16.27 4.09
N ALA A 542 14.87 14.98 4.02
CA ALA A 542 14.51 14.12 2.90
C ALA A 542 13.10 13.54 3.07
N VAL A 543 12.68 13.32 4.33
CA VAL A 543 11.35 12.80 4.65
C VAL A 543 10.79 13.47 5.90
N THR A 544 9.47 13.61 5.92
CA THR A 544 8.68 13.99 7.08
C THR A 544 7.73 12.83 7.42
N ILE A 545 7.66 12.45 8.69
CA ILE A 545 6.87 11.31 9.15
C ILE A 545 5.99 11.72 10.31
N ALA A 546 4.69 11.43 10.20
CA ALA A 546 3.74 11.51 11.30
C ALA A 546 3.30 10.10 11.72
N VAL A 547 3.34 9.84 13.01
CA VAL A 547 2.91 8.59 13.64
C VAL A 547 1.82 8.91 14.65
N VAL A 548 0.66 8.31 14.50
CA VAL A 548 -0.50 8.50 15.38
C VAL A 548 -0.98 7.14 15.87
N MET A 549 -0.96 6.92 17.18
CA MET A 549 -1.37 5.69 17.84
C MET A 549 -2.63 5.96 18.68
N ASP A 550 -3.72 5.31 18.34
CA ASP A 550 -5.00 5.50 19.05
C ASP A 550 -5.16 4.49 20.19
N SER A 551 -5.41 5.03 21.37
CA SER A 551 -5.74 4.26 22.58
C SER A 551 -4.72 3.13 22.88
N PRO A 552 -3.41 3.40 23.01
CA PRO A 552 -2.44 2.42 23.47
C PRO A 552 -2.80 1.96 24.89
N THR A 553 -2.82 0.64 25.11
CA THR A 553 -3.28 0.00 26.35
C THR A 553 -2.17 -0.72 27.11
N LYS A 554 -1.05 -1.00 26.47
CA LYS A 554 0.11 -1.67 27.06
C LYS A 554 1.26 -0.68 27.25
N GLY A 555 1.88 -0.66 28.41
CA GLY A 555 2.99 0.22 28.72
C GLY A 555 2.56 1.68 28.88
N SER A 556 3.36 2.61 28.37
CA SER A 556 3.10 4.05 28.45
C SER A 556 2.29 4.55 27.28
N HIS A 557 1.32 5.40 27.56
CA HIS A 557 0.45 6.06 26.57
C HIS A 557 1.02 7.36 26.01
N PHE A 558 2.19 7.78 26.45
CA PHE A 558 2.84 8.99 25.96
C PHE A 558 3.41 8.82 24.55
N GLY A 559 3.38 9.88 23.75
CA GLY A 559 3.93 9.90 22.39
C GLY A 559 5.41 9.50 22.33
N THR A 560 6.17 9.86 23.37
CA THR A 560 7.57 9.47 23.57
C THR A 560 7.77 7.93 23.52
N ALA A 561 6.88 7.18 24.17
CA ALA A 561 7.00 5.73 24.27
C ALA A 561 6.20 4.98 23.18
N ALA A 562 5.05 5.54 22.77
CA ALA A 562 4.14 4.86 21.85
C ALA A 562 4.42 5.20 20.37
N SER A 563 4.89 6.40 20.03
CA SER A 563 4.98 6.86 18.63
C SER A 563 6.40 7.19 18.18
N ALA A 564 7.24 7.78 19.02
CA ALA A 564 8.61 8.14 18.66
C ALA A 564 9.49 6.95 18.22
N PRO A 565 9.38 5.74 18.82
CA PRO A 565 10.15 4.58 18.34
C PRO A 565 9.77 4.14 16.91
N VAL A 566 8.52 4.33 16.48
CA VAL A 566 8.11 4.03 15.09
C VAL A 566 8.79 4.99 14.12
N PHE A 567 8.89 6.27 14.49
CA PHE A 567 9.62 7.26 13.71
C PHE A 567 11.10 6.85 13.56
N HIS A 568 11.76 6.47 14.68
CA HIS A 568 13.14 6.00 14.65
C HIS A 568 13.32 4.84 13.68
N ASP A 569 12.58 3.73 13.89
CA ASP A 569 12.70 2.51 13.08
C ASP A 569 12.44 2.78 11.60
N LEU A 570 11.47 3.64 11.31
CA LEU A 570 11.04 3.91 9.95
C LEU A 570 11.97 4.91 9.25
N ALA A 571 12.30 6.03 9.89
CA ALA A 571 13.15 7.05 9.31
C ALA A 571 14.55 6.50 8.99
N GLN A 572 15.13 5.69 9.90
CA GLN A 572 16.41 5.03 9.68
C GLN A 572 16.38 4.18 8.39
N GLN A 573 15.38 3.30 8.27
CA GLN A 573 15.25 2.41 7.10
C GLN A 573 15.00 3.19 5.81
N ILE A 574 14.16 4.23 5.85
CA ILE A 574 13.85 5.03 4.66
C ILE A 574 15.08 5.80 4.18
N LEU A 575 15.82 6.46 5.08
CA LEU A 575 17.00 7.24 4.70
C LEU A 575 18.09 6.35 4.07
N GLU A 576 18.30 5.16 4.62
CA GLU A 576 19.21 4.16 4.05
C GLU A 576 18.71 3.66 2.68
N TYR A 577 17.41 3.37 2.56
CA TYR A 577 16.80 2.94 1.28
C TYR A 577 16.93 4.01 0.20
N LEU A 578 16.72 5.27 0.55
CA LEU A 578 16.84 6.41 -0.37
C LEU A 578 18.31 6.79 -0.66
N GLY A 579 19.26 6.19 0.04
CA GLY A 579 20.69 6.49 -0.11
C GLY A 579 21.06 7.91 0.34
N VAL A 580 20.31 8.47 1.31
CA VAL A 580 20.60 9.80 1.86
C VAL A 580 21.96 9.75 2.59
N PRO A 581 22.90 10.68 2.30
CA PRO A 581 24.17 10.70 3.00
C PRO A 581 24.00 10.96 4.50
N HIS A 582 24.82 10.29 5.32
CA HIS A 582 24.86 10.55 6.75
C HIS A 582 25.34 11.99 7.01
N ASP A 583 24.64 12.70 7.89
CA ASP A 583 24.99 14.06 8.32
C ASP A 583 25.54 14.13 9.74
N GLN A 584 25.64 12.97 10.40
CA GLN A 584 26.29 12.80 11.71
C GLN A 584 27.24 11.61 11.69
N ASP A 585 28.27 11.68 12.56
CA ASP A 585 29.20 10.57 12.73
C ASP A 585 28.48 9.34 13.29
N LEU A 586 28.69 8.21 12.63
CA LEU A 586 28.23 6.91 13.17
C LEU A 586 28.89 6.68 14.53
N GLN A 587 28.11 6.59 15.58
CA GLN A 587 28.64 6.18 16.87
C GLN A 587 29.18 4.76 16.73
N PRO A 588 30.44 4.48 17.08
CA PRO A 588 30.92 3.11 17.09
C PRO A 588 29.98 2.33 18.00
N GLU A 589 29.31 1.33 17.42
CA GLU A 589 28.50 0.38 18.20
C GLU A 589 29.29 0.03 19.45
N LYS A 590 28.80 0.41 20.60
CA LYS A 590 29.21 -0.21 21.85
C LYS A 590 28.78 -1.66 21.70
N LEU A 591 29.70 -2.50 21.22
CA LEU A 591 29.62 -3.93 21.33
C LEU A 591 29.58 -4.24 22.86
N THR A 592 28.43 -3.96 23.46
CA THR A 592 28.06 -4.65 24.68
C THR A 592 27.84 -6.08 24.22
N ALA A 593 28.91 -6.86 24.24
CA ALA A 593 28.83 -8.30 24.32
C ALA A 593 27.94 -8.59 25.55
N LYS A 594 26.62 -8.56 25.33
CA LYS A 594 25.73 -9.36 26.14
C LYS A 594 26.17 -10.78 25.83
N THR A 595 27.01 -11.33 26.73
CA THR A 595 27.15 -12.76 26.88
C THR A 595 25.75 -13.30 27.21
N SER A 596 24.88 -13.35 26.21
CA SER A 596 23.77 -14.27 26.23
C SER A 596 24.45 -15.65 26.16
N LYS A 597 24.42 -16.40 27.27
CA LYS A 597 24.58 -17.84 27.21
C LYS A 597 23.83 -18.32 25.98
N PRO A 598 24.41 -19.17 25.11
CA PRO A 598 23.68 -19.71 24.00
C PRO A 598 22.44 -20.37 24.60
N VAL A 599 21.28 -19.79 24.31
CA VAL A 599 20.03 -20.51 24.41
C VAL A 599 20.16 -21.54 23.30
N VAL A 600 20.43 -22.77 23.69
CA VAL A 600 20.26 -23.92 22.80
C VAL A 600 18.75 -23.89 22.51
N GLU A 601 18.37 -23.26 21.41
CA GLU A 601 17.08 -23.48 20.80
C GLU A 601 17.01 -24.98 20.54
N LYS A 602 16.24 -25.69 21.35
CA LYS A 602 15.79 -27.03 20.98
C LYS A 602 15.13 -26.86 19.63
N ALA A 603 15.66 -27.53 18.62
CA ALA A 603 14.98 -27.71 17.36
C ALA A 603 13.50 -28.07 17.64
N PRO A 604 12.53 -27.50 16.93
CA PRO A 604 11.15 -27.92 17.09
C PRO A 604 11.12 -29.43 16.95
N GLU A 605 10.61 -30.11 17.97
CA GLU A 605 10.32 -31.54 17.89
C GLU A 605 9.33 -31.63 16.72
N GLU A 606 9.78 -32.17 15.59
CA GLU A 606 8.89 -32.55 14.49
C GLU A 606 7.83 -33.46 15.11
N HIS A 607 6.59 -33.06 15.04
CA HIS A 607 5.47 -33.86 15.48
C HIS A 607 5.37 -35.07 14.57
N THR A 608 6.11 -36.12 14.91
CA THR A 608 6.02 -37.44 14.24
C THR A 608 4.61 -38.05 14.37
N GLU A 609 3.77 -37.52 15.24
CA GLU A 609 2.37 -37.91 15.38
C GLU A 609 1.51 -37.41 14.21
N ASP A 610 1.78 -36.22 13.66
CA ASP A 610 1.04 -35.70 12.48
C ASP A 610 1.32 -36.52 11.22
N LEU A 611 2.54 -36.97 11.03
CA LEU A 611 2.89 -37.87 9.90
C LEU A 611 2.21 -39.24 10.05
N LYS A 612 2.14 -39.79 11.25
CA LYS A 612 1.46 -41.06 11.50
C LYS A 612 -0.06 -40.98 11.28
N SER A 613 -0.68 -39.86 11.65
CA SER A 613 -2.10 -39.64 11.40
C SER A 613 -2.40 -39.47 9.91
N LEU A 614 -1.51 -38.78 9.18
CA LEU A 614 -1.62 -38.60 7.72
C LEU A 614 -1.48 -39.96 6.96
N PHE A 615 -0.53 -40.80 7.38
CA PHE A 615 -0.38 -42.15 6.82
C PHE A 615 -1.55 -43.07 7.18
N ALA A 616 -2.18 -42.90 8.32
CA ALA A 616 -3.39 -43.63 8.68
C ALA A 616 -4.58 -43.23 7.80
N GLU A 617 -4.72 -41.96 7.49
CA GLU A 617 -5.76 -41.43 6.59
C GLU A 617 -5.59 -41.91 5.16
N VAL A 618 -4.35 -41.96 4.63
CA VAL A 618 -4.04 -42.47 3.29
C VAL A 618 -4.37 -43.98 3.17
N ASN A 619 -4.20 -44.75 4.25
CA ASN A 619 -4.55 -46.18 4.26
C ASN A 619 -6.07 -46.45 4.28
N HIS A 620 -6.91 -45.46 4.57
CA HIS A 620 -8.37 -45.53 4.51
C HIS A 620 -8.95 -45.10 3.14
N LEU A 621 -8.11 -44.67 2.18
CA LEU A 621 -8.55 -44.35 0.83
C LEU A 621 -8.93 -45.65 0.06
N PRO A 622 -9.88 -45.55 -0.89
CA PRO A 622 -10.22 -46.66 -1.79
C PRO A 622 -8.98 -47.22 -2.54
N ALA A 623 -9.01 -48.48 -2.90
CA ALA A 623 -7.86 -49.17 -3.48
C ALA A 623 -7.40 -48.62 -4.86
N ASP A 624 -8.27 -47.86 -5.50
CA ASP A 624 -8.11 -47.23 -6.83
C ASP A 624 -7.81 -45.73 -6.79
N ASP A 625 -7.53 -45.17 -5.59
CA ASP A 625 -7.18 -43.77 -5.46
C ASP A 625 -5.70 -43.51 -5.83
N PRO A 626 -5.40 -42.56 -6.75
CA PRO A 626 -4.03 -42.26 -7.23
C PRO A 626 -3.05 -41.87 -6.12
N LEU A 627 -3.52 -41.29 -5.00
CA LEU A 627 -2.68 -40.90 -3.88
C LEU A 627 -2.13 -42.10 -3.09
N ARG A 628 -2.74 -43.28 -3.24
CA ARG A 628 -2.28 -44.51 -2.59
C ARG A 628 -1.08 -45.15 -3.32
N GLU A 629 -0.97 -44.97 -4.64
CA GLU A 629 0.17 -45.43 -5.41
C GLU A 629 1.45 -44.64 -5.15
N THR A 630 1.35 -43.34 -4.94
CA THR A 630 2.49 -42.47 -4.61
C THR A 630 3.07 -42.75 -3.23
N ALA A 631 2.21 -43.03 -2.24
CA ALA A 631 2.63 -43.34 -0.87
C ALA A 631 3.32 -44.69 -0.74
N SER A 632 3.00 -45.68 -1.62
CA SER A 632 3.61 -46.99 -1.59
C SER A 632 5.00 -47.05 -2.24
N SER A 633 5.36 -46.09 -3.10
CA SER A 633 6.67 -46.00 -3.73
C SER A 633 7.76 -45.45 -2.80
N ASP A 634 7.37 -44.54 -1.89
CA ASP A 634 8.29 -43.94 -0.93
C ASP A 634 8.58 -44.84 0.28
N GLN A 635 7.64 -45.72 0.65
CA GLN A 635 7.89 -46.71 1.70
C GLN A 635 8.92 -47.77 1.30
N ARG A 636 9.07 -48.10 0.02
CA ARG A 636 10.09 -49.08 -0.43
C ARG A 636 11.51 -48.53 -0.39
N SER A 637 11.67 -47.18 -0.40
CA SER A 637 12.99 -46.55 -0.31
C SER A 637 13.45 -46.34 1.13
N ALA A 638 12.53 -46.29 2.10
CA ALA A 638 12.84 -46.07 3.50
C ALA A 638 13.18 -47.35 4.32
N ILE A 639 12.73 -48.53 3.84
CA ILE A 639 12.89 -49.81 4.57
C ILE A 639 14.22 -50.51 4.25
N SER A 640 15.03 -50.07 3.30
CA SER A 640 16.27 -50.73 2.91
C SER A 640 17.53 -50.29 3.64
N LYS A 641 17.42 -49.49 4.74
CA LYS A 641 18.59 -48.95 5.46
C LYS A 641 18.63 -49.22 6.96
N ASP A 642 17.87 -50.15 7.50
CA ASP A 642 18.05 -50.49 8.92
C ASP A 642 17.89 -51.99 9.19
N SER A 643 19.00 -52.70 9.14
CA SER A 643 19.16 -53.99 9.79
C SER A 643 20.65 -54.27 10.01
N THR A 644 21.16 -53.85 11.18
CA THR A 644 22.15 -54.63 11.95
C THR A 644 22.33 -53.98 13.35
N GLU A 645 21.79 -54.59 14.36
CA GLU A 645 22.27 -54.65 15.75
C GLU A 645 22.87 -56.06 15.96
N PRO A 646 23.57 -56.41 17.05
CA PRO A 646 23.77 -55.73 18.34
C PRO A 646 25.18 -55.91 18.98
N GLY A 647 25.44 -55.29 20.12
CA GLY A 647 26.56 -55.68 21.01
C GLY A 647 26.89 -54.66 22.10
N ALA A 648 26.55 -55.06 23.31
CA ALA A 648 26.78 -54.33 24.56
C ALA A 648 28.24 -54.12 24.94
N GLU A 649 28.58 -53.04 25.62
CA GLU A 649 29.22 -52.98 26.95
C GLU A 649 29.64 -51.55 27.34
N LYS A 650 29.37 -51.20 28.60
CA LYS A 650 29.88 -50.09 29.39
C LYS A 650 31.04 -50.61 30.27
N PRO A 651 31.74 -49.82 31.10
CA PRO A 651 32.26 -48.45 31.01
C PRO A 651 33.77 -48.40 31.43
N GLU A 652 34.45 -47.24 31.33
CA GLU A 652 35.32 -46.75 32.42
C GLU A 652 36.05 -45.40 32.13
N GLN A 653 36.29 -44.71 33.20
CA GLN A 653 36.83 -43.38 33.39
C GLN A 653 38.35 -43.26 33.07
N HIS A 654 38.86 -42.09 32.78
CA HIS A 654 39.88 -41.30 33.45
C HIS A 654 40.63 -40.28 32.56
N THR A 655 40.64 -39.06 33.05
CA THR A 655 41.70 -38.10 33.43
C THR A 655 42.50 -37.35 32.35
N GLU A 656 42.31 -36.06 32.44
CA GLU A 656 43.26 -34.91 32.37
C GLU A 656 44.56 -34.99 31.55
N LEU A 657 44.79 -33.93 30.74
CA LEU A 657 45.88 -32.95 30.91
C LEU A 657 46.09 -32.12 29.62
N SER A 658 46.01 -30.80 29.75
CA SER A 658 46.66 -29.80 28.89
C SER A 658 48.14 -29.67 29.32
N PRO A 659 49.06 -28.87 28.74
CA PRO A 659 49.00 -27.91 27.64
C PRO A 659 50.26 -27.89 26.73
N SER A 660 50.31 -27.00 25.76
CA SER A 660 51.36 -26.05 25.38
C SER A 660 51.68 -25.89 23.89
N ALA A 661 51.57 -24.66 23.45
CA ALA A 661 52.43 -23.78 22.65
C ALA A 661 53.35 -24.33 21.54
N GLY A 662 53.38 -23.58 20.40
CA GLY A 662 54.51 -23.50 19.47
C GLY A 662 54.05 -23.26 18.01
N ALA A 663 54.08 -22.17 17.56
CA ALA A 663 54.67 -21.22 16.65
C ALA A 663 55.20 -21.74 15.27
N ILE A 664 54.85 -20.97 14.21
CA ILE A 664 55.60 -20.57 12.99
C ILE A 664 55.75 -21.60 11.86
N ALA A 665 55.27 -21.25 10.64
CA ALA A 665 56.01 -20.77 9.49
C ALA A 665 55.23 -20.88 8.16
N GLU A 666 55.45 -19.87 7.34
CA GLU A 666 55.10 -19.63 5.96
C GLU A 666 55.50 -20.74 4.97
N SER A 667 54.75 -20.90 3.90
CA SER A 667 55.32 -20.91 2.51
C SER A 667 54.28 -21.07 1.44
N GLU A 668 54.41 -20.25 0.43
CA GLU A 668 53.70 -20.20 -0.86
C GLU A 668 54.22 -21.26 -1.88
N PRO A 669 53.74 -21.25 -3.15
CA PRO A 669 53.08 -22.36 -3.83
C PRO A 669 53.97 -23.08 -4.87
N PRO A 670 53.45 -23.97 -5.67
CA PRO A 670 53.53 -23.80 -7.13
C PRO A 670 52.41 -24.35 -8.02
N THR A 671 52.19 -23.62 -9.03
CA THR A 671 51.75 -23.81 -10.42
C THR A 671 51.51 -25.19 -11.04
N ALA A 672 50.36 -25.23 -11.74
CA ALA A 672 50.16 -25.50 -13.19
C ALA A 672 49.94 -26.92 -13.77
N ARG A 673 49.04 -26.94 -14.74
CA ARG A 673 48.78 -27.88 -15.89
C ARG A 673 47.92 -29.12 -15.59
N GLY A 674 46.86 -29.43 -16.33
CA GLY A 674 46.42 -29.10 -17.67
C GLY A 674 45.47 -30.21 -18.14
N ALA A 675 44.58 -29.88 -19.07
CA ALA A 675 43.90 -30.72 -20.06
C ALA A 675 42.78 -31.67 -19.56
N ALA A 676 41.64 -31.83 -20.14
CA ALA A 676 40.95 -31.59 -21.38
C ALA A 676 39.61 -32.34 -21.38
N ILE A 677 38.60 -31.72 -21.90
CA ILE A 677 37.51 -32.15 -22.80
C ILE A 677 36.64 -33.39 -22.43
N SER A 678 35.34 -33.15 -22.24
CA SER A 678 34.23 -33.77 -22.99
C SER A 678 32.90 -33.16 -22.57
N GLY A 679 32.14 -32.57 -23.50
CA GLY A 679 30.75 -32.20 -23.37
C GLY A 679 29.83 -33.34 -23.82
N PRO A 680 28.54 -33.08 -24.17
CA PRO A 680 27.48 -32.54 -23.31
C PRO A 680 26.29 -33.51 -23.17
N THR A 681 25.43 -33.32 -22.17
CA THR A 681 24.08 -33.88 -22.22
C THR A 681 23.09 -32.98 -21.48
N SER A 682 22.06 -32.65 -22.20
CA SER A 682 20.89 -31.87 -21.80
C SER A 682 19.98 -32.60 -20.82
N ALA A 683 19.44 -31.92 -19.82
CA ALA A 683 18.17 -32.26 -19.17
C ALA A 683 17.65 -31.11 -18.30
N PRO A 684 16.36 -31.09 -17.88
CA PRO A 684 15.50 -29.94 -17.99
C PRO A 684 15.40 -29.10 -16.71
N ALA A 685 14.88 -27.86 -16.87
CA ALA A 685 14.66 -26.86 -15.84
C ALA A 685 13.70 -27.34 -14.74
N GLN A 686 14.18 -27.35 -13.50
CA GLN A 686 13.35 -27.34 -12.31
C GLN A 686 13.33 -25.95 -11.68
N LYS A 687 12.13 -25.45 -11.47
CA LYS A 687 11.85 -24.24 -10.68
C LYS A 687 12.16 -24.55 -9.21
N GLY A 688 13.24 -23.99 -8.68
CA GLY A 688 13.57 -24.02 -7.26
C GLY A 688 13.35 -22.65 -6.67
N GLY A 689 12.48 -22.56 -5.66
CA GLY A 689 12.28 -21.35 -4.85
C GLY A 689 13.54 -21.01 -4.06
N LEU A 690 13.94 -19.75 -4.08
CA LEU A 690 15.07 -19.21 -3.32
C LEU A 690 14.68 -19.11 -1.82
N VAL A 691 15.35 -19.91 -1.01
CA VAL A 691 15.42 -19.71 0.44
C VAL A 691 16.56 -18.72 0.69
N ALA A 692 16.24 -17.53 1.21
CA ALA A 692 17.22 -16.53 1.58
C ALA A 692 18.04 -17.03 2.79
N VAL A 693 19.34 -17.25 2.60
CA VAL A 693 20.30 -17.47 3.68
C VAL A 693 20.87 -16.12 4.07
N PRO A 694 20.77 -15.69 5.34
CA PRO A 694 21.25 -14.37 5.76
C PRO A 694 22.78 -14.33 5.77
N ASN A 695 23.34 -13.28 5.16
CA ASN A 695 24.72 -12.77 5.36
C ASN A 695 25.88 -13.38 4.55
N GLN A 696 25.65 -13.92 3.36
CA GLN A 696 26.77 -14.22 2.47
C GLN A 696 26.99 -13.04 1.50
N ARG A 697 28.09 -12.29 1.69
CA ARG A 697 28.51 -11.24 0.72
C ARG A 697 29.31 -11.91 -0.41
N VAL A 698 28.98 -11.55 -1.63
CA VAL A 698 29.58 -12.08 -2.84
C VAL A 698 30.29 -10.95 -3.57
N ALA A 699 31.50 -11.23 -4.07
CA ALA A 699 32.19 -10.26 -4.92
C ALA A 699 31.59 -10.23 -6.33
N VAL A 700 31.28 -9.04 -6.83
CA VAL A 700 30.75 -8.84 -8.18
C VAL A 700 31.81 -9.18 -9.22
N PRO A 701 31.60 -10.11 -10.18
CA PRO A 701 32.53 -10.39 -11.25
C PRO A 701 32.73 -9.20 -12.19
N SER A 702 33.84 -9.17 -12.93
CA SER A 702 34.01 -8.23 -14.03
C SER A 702 33.34 -8.74 -15.29
N PHE A 703 32.40 -7.98 -15.82
CA PHE A 703 31.67 -8.31 -17.04
C PHE A 703 32.19 -7.55 -18.27
N ALA A 704 33.16 -6.63 -18.11
CA ALA A 704 33.62 -5.79 -19.17
C ALA A 704 34.19 -6.60 -20.34
N GLY A 705 33.65 -6.41 -21.54
CA GLY A 705 34.05 -7.10 -22.77
C GLY A 705 33.39 -8.47 -23.01
N GLU A 706 32.58 -8.96 -22.05
CA GLU A 706 31.88 -10.24 -22.18
C GLU A 706 30.60 -10.11 -23.01
N SER A 707 30.24 -11.22 -23.67
CA SER A 707 28.95 -11.32 -24.36
C SER A 707 27.82 -11.50 -23.34
N LEU A 708 26.58 -11.22 -23.76
CA LEU A 708 25.39 -11.39 -22.90
C LEU A 708 25.31 -12.80 -22.28
N ARG A 709 25.66 -13.83 -23.04
CA ARG A 709 25.60 -15.23 -22.56
C ARG A 709 26.63 -15.48 -21.45
N GLU A 710 27.84 -14.96 -21.60
CA GLU A 710 28.91 -15.09 -20.61
C GLU A 710 28.57 -14.36 -19.33
N VAL A 711 28.03 -13.12 -19.43
CA VAL A 711 27.57 -12.32 -18.31
C VAL A 711 26.45 -13.03 -17.51
N VAL A 712 25.46 -13.60 -18.19
CA VAL A 712 24.39 -14.34 -17.53
C VAL A 712 24.93 -15.56 -16.77
N VAL A 713 25.88 -16.30 -17.37
CA VAL A 713 26.48 -17.47 -16.70
C VAL A 713 27.34 -17.05 -15.51
N ALA A 714 28.11 -15.98 -15.62
CA ALA A 714 28.98 -15.49 -14.54
C ALA A 714 28.17 -14.92 -13.37
N ALA A 715 27.12 -14.15 -13.64
CA ALA A 715 26.21 -13.62 -12.62
C ALA A 715 25.47 -14.75 -11.88
N SER A 716 24.94 -15.73 -12.60
CA SER A 716 24.27 -16.89 -12.01
C SER A 716 25.20 -17.72 -11.12
N ARG A 717 26.46 -17.94 -11.52
CA ARG A 717 27.47 -18.64 -10.71
C ARG A 717 27.80 -17.89 -9.42
N ALA A 718 27.76 -16.57 -9.47
CA ALA A 718 27.99 -15.71 -8.31
C ALA A 718 26.72 -15.53 -7.44
N GLY A 719 25.59 -16.13 -7.81
CA GLY A 719 24.33 -15.95 -7.08
C GLY A 719 23.79 -14.52 -7.12
N LEU A 720 24.03 -13.79 -8.24
CA LEU A 720 23.63 -12.40 -8.43
C LEU A 720 22.48 -12.31 -9.44
N GLY A 721 21.54 -11.40 -9.20
CA GLY A 721 20.54 -10.97 -10.18
C GLY A 721 21.18 -10.15 -11.31
N LEU A 722 20.57 -10.13 -12.51
CA LEU A 722 21.10 -9.40 -13.64
C LEU A 722 20.01 -8.59 -14.32
N ARG A 723 20.28 -7.28 -14.49
CA ARG A 723 19.49 -6.36 -15.30
C ARG A 723 20.25 -5.93 -16.51
N ILE A 724 19.71 -6.25 -17.69
CA ILE A 724 20.36 -6.04 -18.98
C ILE A 724 19.86 -4.73 -19.59
N VAL A 725 20.78 -3.85 -20.03
CA VAL A 725 20.48 -2.60 -20.72
C VAL A 725 21.24 -2.56 -22.04
N GLY A 726 20.53 -2.57 -23.17
CA GLY A 726 21.11 -2.54 -24.51
C GLY A 726 21.44 -3.93 -25.06
N SER A 727 22.25 -4.00 -26.14
CA SER A 727 22.68 -5.23 -26.81
C SER A 727 24.11 -5.11 -27.33
N GLY A 728 24.83 -6.25 -27.48
CA GLY A 728 26.22 -6.29 -27.92
C GLY A 728 27.14 -6.87 -26.85
N ILE A 729 28.24 -6.20 -26.53
CA ILE A 729 29.22 -6.57 -25.52
C ILE A 729 29.05 -5.69 -24.27
N ALA A 730 29.25 -6.27 -23.07
CA ALA A 730 29.19 -5.54 -21.80
C ALA A 730 30.26 -4.45 -21.73
N ARG A 731 29.85 -3.21 -21.43
CA ARG A 731 30.73 -2.06 -21.35
C ARG A 731 30.84 -1.47 -19.96
N GLU A 732 29.71 -1.42 -19.29
CA GLU A 732 29.59 -0.82 -17.97
C GLU A 732 28.76 -1.73 -17.08
N GLN A 733 29.09 -1.77 -15.81
CA GLN A 733 28.33 -2.49 -14.80
C GLN A 733 28.22 -1.70 -13.50
N ALA A 734 27.12 -1.85 -12.82
CA ALA A 734 26.90 -1.28 -11.49
C ALA A 734 26.13 -2.29 -10.62
N PRO A 735 26.63 -2.62 -9.42
CA PRO A 735 27.92 -2.24 -8.81
C PRO A 735 29.15 -2.67 -9.60
N GLY A 736 30.28 -1.94 -9.41
CA GLY A 736 31.54 -2.21 -10.12
C GLY A 736 32.14 -3.58 -9.76
N ALA A 737 33.03 -4.08 -10.62
CA ALA A 737 33.74 -5.32 -10.40
C ALA A 737 34.53 -5.30 -9.07
N GLY A 738 34.46 -6.37 -8.30
CA GLY A 738 35.10 -6.50 -6.98
C GLY A 738 34.27 -5.94 -5.80
N ALA A 739 33.15 -5.25 -6.04
CA ALA A 739 32.27 -4.80 -4.98
C ALA A 739 31.67 -6.00 -4.20
N LEU A 740 31.68 -5.94 -2.86
CA LEU A 740 31.07 -6.97 -2.01
C LEU A 740 29.60 -6.63 -1.78
N VAL A 741 28.72 -7.40 -2.38
CA VAL A 741 27.26 -7.22 -2.29
C VAL A 741 26.58 -8.43 -1.66
N PRO A 742 25.41 -8.30 -1.05
CA PRO A 742 24.61 -9.44 -0.59
C PRO A 742 24.29 -10.40 -1.73
N ALA A 743 24.23 -11.70 -1.46
CA ALA A 743 23.78 -12.68 -2.46
C ALA A 743 22.33 -12.35 -2.91
N GLY A 744 22.07 -12.45 -4.21
CA GLY A 744 20.79 -12.05 -4.82
C GLY A 744 20.71 -10.58 -5.25
N THR A 745 21.75 -9.77 -4.99
CA THR A 745 21.79 -8.37 -5.47
C THR A 745 21.71 -8.30 -6.99
N GLU A 746 20.87 -7.43 -7.52
CA GLU A 746 20.74 -7.18 -8.96
C GLU A 746 21.88 -6.31 -9.47
N ILE A 747 22.60 -6.81 -10.47
CA ILE A 747 23.69 -6.09 -11.15
C ILE A 747 23.19 -5.56 -12.49
N VAL A 748 23.26 -4.26 -12.68
CA VAL A 748 22.92 -3.63 -13.96
C VAL A 748 24.12 -3.68 -14.88
N VAL A 749 23.96 -4.28 -16.07
CA VAL A 749 25.03 -4.36 -17.07
C VAL A 749 24.55 -3.73 -18.37
N ARG A 750 25.33 -2.75 -18.86
CA ARG A 750 25.07 -2.03 -20.11
C ARG A 750 25.86 -2.64 -21.25
N PHE A 751 25.16 -2.99 -22.33
CA PHE A 751 25.71 -3.56 -23.54
C PHE A 751 25.68 -2.54 -24.69
N SER A 752 26.73 -2.51 -25.55
CA SER A 752 26.79 -1.66 -26.73
C SER A 752 27.54 -2.36 -27.85
N HIS A 753 27.18 -2.06 -29.11
CA HIS A 753 27.83 -2.55 -30.33
C HIS A 753 29.02 -1.68 -30.75
N ASP A 754 29.10 -0.41 -30.30
CA ASP A 754 30.16 0.50 -30.69
C ASP A 754 31.47 0.25 -29.91
N ALA A 755 32.58 0.10 -30.62
CA ALA A 755 33.91 0.08 -30.03
C ALA A 755 34.21 1.49 -29.49
N ALA A 756 34.27 1.66 -28.16
CA ALA A 756 34.67 2.92 -27.55
C ALA A 756 36.12 3.24 -27.92
N ALA A 757 36.35 4.40 -28.51
CA ALA A 757 37.69 4.98 -28.66
C ALA A 757 38.34 5.17 -27.26
N PRO A 758 39.63 4.88 -27.08
CA PRO A 758 40.29 5.07 -25.80
C PRO A 758 40.30 6.56 -25.40
N PRO A 759 40.18 6.88 -24.10
CA PRO A 759 40.23 8.26 -23.66
C PRO A 759 41.61 8.86 -23.95
N ALA A 760 41.62 9.99 -24.65
CA ALA A 760 42.83 10.77 -24.92
C ALA A 760 43.45 11.23 -23.58
N SER A 761 44.70 10.85 -23.38
CA SER A 761 45.55 11.34 -22.31
C SER A 761 45.68 12.86 -22.36
N ARG A 762 45.25 13.55 -21.33
CA ARG A 762 45.78 14.85 -20.89
C ARG A 762 45.80 14.93 -19.36
#